data_b7843b0274176fc39773b7bde34f7e24
#
_entry.id   b7843b0274176fc39773b7bde34f7e24
#
_cell.length_a   1.000
_cell.length_b   1.000
_cell.length_c   1.000
_cell.angle_alpha   90.00
_cell.angle_beta   90.00
_cell.angle_gamma   90.00
#
_symmetry.space_group_name_H-M   'P 1'
#
loop_
_entity.id
_entity.type
_entity.pdbx_description
1 polymer ?
#
loop_
_entity_poly.entity_id
_entity_poly.type
_entity_poly.pdbx_seq_one_letter_code
_entity_poly.pdbx_strand_id
1 'polypeptide(L)'
;MAVTILADDPTQQECIDAIRAGLVFADLDLDKQQLNVSWGSKHSQHQVAQEKLKSVGGKGITNGGGNLPLSLTNCRALRRLWSDDLEISERLDDWAYEEIERLGNIDNFAEASSDAELSARFQVEAARIARVAHPYQRAGIAFCAATKRALLADQPGLGKTLQTLGTMVEAEVEGDIIVFAPTAAVAITWPDELRTWLPDDEVLPVMGPGAKRHKVIEEALRTPRSTKRRWFIVNLEMARAKWIKAGKELRLNKRTKQREWMNRPGWWEYSYPELMEVEWSAIVVDESHRCLIAHTATLQGQTLVRSGMAQLKLKEGGIKLALSGTPMRGKPENLWGTLNWLYPEVYSAYWNWVARWFVVWGDKSDKTIEGLDETKTGEFYQDIRPIMLRRTKKEVLKELPDKLYAGTPLPDENGWVDENSPVGHWVEMSPKQAKAYSDIQSQAETLLESGILVANGVLAELTRCKQFATCYGDLLEIPNKEGDIDYRFEPKLPSAKFDWLVEFFDSLGINKDSVMEIEEDGEEEVRKVVVASQFTGILDLYERELNKKGIQTLKITGKVKDKDRVAAKTRWQQAGGPRVFLLNTQAGGVSLTLDSADDLVFLDETWIPDDQEQVEDRIHRASRLHQVTIHYLRAMGTVEENIALTTGSRERVTRKLLDEERGVPFAKKLLTPIKRAS
;
A
#
# COMPACT_ATOMS: atom_id res chain seq x y z
N MET A 1 -36.57 -7.87 31.90
CA MET A 1 -35.70 -8.65 32.80
C MET A 1 -35.22 -7.69 33.86
N ALA A 2 -35.39 -8.05 35.11
CA ALA A 2 -34.92 -7.25 36.22
C ALA A 2 -33.39 -7.28 36.21
N VAL A 3 -32.77 -6.10 36.19
CA VAL A 3 -31.33 -5.94 36.41
C VAL A 3 -31.06 -6.43 37.82
N THR A 4 -30.31 -7.50 37.97
CA THR A 4 -29.83 -7.96 39.28
C THR A 4 -28.83 -6.92 39.77
N ILE A 5 -29.23 -6.10 40.72
CA ILE A 5 -28.39 -5.07 41.33
C ILE A 5 -27.32 -5.81 42.16
N LEU A 6 -26.08 -5.76 41.70
CA LEU A 6 -24.93 -6.02 42.58
C LEU A 6 -24.73 -4.75 43.38
N ALA A 7 -24.95 -4.80 44.67
CA ALA A 7 -25.10 -3.65 45.54
C ALA A 7 -23.78 -3.00 45.90
N ASP A 8 -22.92 -2.55 45.14
CA ASP A 8 -21.73 -1.71 45.48
C ASP A 8 -20.93 -1.19 44.29
N ASP A 9 -21.56 -1.07 43.10
CA ASP A 9 -20.90 -0.40 41.99
C ASP A 9 -21.41 1.06 41.88
N PRO A 10 -20.61 2.08 42.23
CA PRO A 10 -21.02 3.50 42.21
C PRO A 10 -21.53 3.92 40.80
N THR A 11 -20.99 3.36 39.75
CA THR A 11 -21.39 3.66 38.36
C THR A 11 -22.83 3.22 38.06
N GLN A 12 -23.32 2.17 38.71
CA GLN A 12 -24.75 1.77 38.56
C GLN A 12 -25.68 2.79 39.19
N GLN A 13 -25.26 3.41 40.30
CA GLN A 13 -26.07 4.45 40.96
C GLN A 13 -26.12 5.72 40.13
N GLU A 14 -24.97 6.15 39.55
CA GLU A 14 -24.91 7.28 38.63
C GLU A 14 -25.84 7.07 37.42
N CYS A 15 -25.78 5.90 36.79
CA CYS A 15 -26.68 5.55 35.68
C CYS A 15 -28.17 5.63 36.06
N ILE A 16 -28.53 5.13 37.24
CA ILE A 16 -29.95 5.16 37.74
C ILE A 16 -30.38 6.62 37.94
N ASP A 17 -29.56 7.43 38.52
CA ASP A 17 -29.86 8.82 38.84
C ASP A 17 -29.98 9.68 37.59
N ALA A 18 -29.07 9.51 36.62
CA ALA A 18 -29.14 10.16 35.31
C ALA A 18 -30.42 9.77 34.55
N ILE A 19 -30.75 8.48 34.50
CA ILE A 19 -32.00 8.01 33.86
C ILE A 19 -33.24 8.56 34.54
N ARG A 20 -33.26 8.68 35.90
CA ARG A 20 -34.35 9.29 36.63
C ARG A 20 -34.49 10.77 36.33
N ALA A 21 -33.38 11.47 36.14
CA ALA A 21 -33.36 12.86 35.71
C ALA A 21 -33.80 13.08 34.25
N GLY A 22 -33.97 12.00 33.48
CA GLY A 22 -34.37 12.05 32.07
C GLY A 22 -33.17 12.23 31.09
N LEU A 23 -31.97 12.05 31.60
CA LEU A 23 -30.73 12.18 30.83
C LEU A 23 -30.36 10.84 30.14
N VAL A 24 -29.47 10.93 29.16
CA VAL A 24 -28.78 9.78 28.54
C VAL A 24 -27.47 9.60 29.29
N PHE A 25 -27.19 8.37 29.71
CA PHE A 25 -25.97 8.05 30.45
C PHE A 25 -25.01 7.24 29.58
N ALA A 26 -23.75 7.61 29.55
CA ALA A 26 -22.71 6.88 28.86
C ALA A 26 -21.62 6.42 29.83
N ASP A 27 -21.19 5.16 29.69
CA ASP A 27 -20.19 4.53 30.50
C ASP A 27 -19.30 3.63 29.65
N LEU A 28 -18.11 3.26 30.15
CA LEU A 28 -17.18 2.41 29.45
C LEU A 28 -17.21 0.95 29.92
N ASP A 29 -16.93 0.03 29.00
CA ASP A 29 -16.68 -1.38 29.24
C ASP A 29 -15.29 -1.71 28.63
N LEU A 30 -14.28 -1.71 29.48
CA LEU A 30 -12.89 -1.94 29.05
C LEU A 30 -12.66 -3.37 28.52
N ASP A 31 -13.34 -4.37 29.11
CA ASP A 31 -13.20 -5.77 28.69
C ASP A 31 -13.70 -5.98 27.27
N LYS A 32 -14.78 -5.29 26.90
CA LYS A 32 -15.36 -5.34 25.55
C LYS A 32 -14.91 -4.20 24.64
N GLN A 33 -14.10 -3.28 25.13
CA GLN A 33 -13.69 -2.07 24.40
C GLN A 33 -14.89 -1.30 23.82
N GLN A 34 -15.90 -1.05 24.67
CA GLN A 34 -17.18 -0.46 24.27
C GLN A 34 -17.60 0.69 25.17
N LEU A 35 -18.37 1.61 24.58
CA LEU A 35 -19.18 2.58 25.28
C LEU A 35 -20.59 2.02 25.43
N ASN A 36 -21.09 1.92 26.63
CA ASN A 36 -22.47 1.57 26.91
C ASN A 36 -23.29 2.86 27.06
N VAL A 37 -24.29 3.03 26.23
CA VAL A 37 -25.17 4.20 26.25
C VAL A 37 -26.55 3.77 26.72
N SER A 38 -27.07 4.38 27.79
CA SER A 38 -28.32 3.99 28.44
C SER A 38 -29.25 5.20 28.52
N TRP A 39 -30.55 4.93 28.38
CA TRP A 39 -31.63 5.91 28.58
C TRP A 39 -32.88 5.23 29.15
N GLY A 40 -33.78 6.01 29.72
CA GLY A 40 -35.00 5.48 30.28
C GLY A 40 -35.93 4.89 29.22
N SER A 41 -36.44 3.68 29.45
CA SER A 41 -37.37 3.00 28.54
C SER A 41 -38.73 3.75 28.39
N LYS A 42 -39.03 4.63 29.31
CA LYS A 42 -40.21 5.54 29.29
C LYS A 42 -39.81 6.96 28.81
N HIS A 43 -38.60 7.16 28.38
CA HIS A 43 -38.16 8.45 27.87
C HIS A 43 -39.03 8.83 26.67
N SER A 44 -39.61 10.02 26.69
CA SER A 44 -40.52 10.51 25.64
C SER A 44 -39.85 10.57 24.23
N GLN A 45 -38.56 10.44 24.19
CA GLN A 45 -37.73 10.51 22.97
C GLN A 45 -36.92 9.24 22.71
N HIS A 46 -37.29 8.06 23.24
CA HIS A 46 -36.50 6.84 23.08
C HIS A 46 -36.30 6.45 21.60
N GLN A 47 -37.26 6.70 20.71
CA GLN A 47 -37.11 6.46 19.27
C GLN A 47 -36.05 7.39 18.65
N VAL A 48 -36.08 8.66 19.05
CA VAL A 48 -35.06 9.66 18.63
C VAL A 48 -33.70 9.26 19.16
N ALA A 49 -33.59 8.81 20.40
CA ALA A 49 -32.33 8.32 20.96
C ALA A 49 -31.78 7.10 20.21
N GLN A 50 -32.67 6.16 19.84
CA GLN A 50 -32.30 5.01 19.00
C GLN A 50 -31.78 5.44 17.62
N GLU A 51 -32.46 6.40 16.96
CA GLU A 51 -32.04 6.90 15.65
C GLU A 51 -30.73 7.67 15.75
N LYS A 52 -30.56 8.53 16.76
CA LYS A 52 -29.30 9.22 17.04
C LYS A 52 -28.14 8.23 17.23
N LEU A 53 -28.32 7.20 18.05
CA LEU A 53 -27.27 6.20 18.29
C LEU A 53 -26.98 5.36 17.02
N LYS A 54 -28.00 5.02 16.21
CA LYS A 54 -27.81 4.37 14.91
C LYS A 54 -27.00 5.21 13.94
N SER A 55 -27.22 6.53 13.92
CA SER A 55 -26.53 7.44 12.99
C SER A 55 -25.00 7.48 13.20
N VAL A 56 -24.53 7.13 14.39
CA VAL A 56 -23.09 7.05 14.72
C VAL A 56 -22.57 5.61 14.80
N GLY A 57 -23.35 4.64 14.34
CA GLY A 57 -22.93 3.23 14.25
C GLY A 57 -23.19 2.39 15.48
N GLY A 58 -24.10 2.82 16.34
CA GLY A 58 -24.51 2.08 17.54
C GLY A 58 -25.03 0.68 17.24
N LYS A 59 -24.72 -0.26 18.13
CA LYS A 59 -25.10 -1.68 18.05
C LYS A 59 -25.90 -2.10 19.29
N GLY A 60 -26.53 -3.27 19.19
CA GLY A 60 -27.29 -3.82 20.33
C GLY A 60 -28.42 -2.91 20.83
N ILE A 61 -28.98 -2.07 19.96
CA ILE A 61 -29.90 -1.01 20.32
C ILE A 61 -31.23 -1.58 20.76
N THR A 62 -31.62 -1.26 21.97
CA THR A 62 -32.88 -1.66 22.63
C THR A 62 -33.70 -0.43 22.98
N ASN A 63 -34.82 -0.63 23.69
CA ASN A 63 -35.63 0.50 24.20
C ASN A 63 -34.94 1.27 25.34
N GLY A 64 -33.90 0.71 25.96
CA GLY A 64 -33.21 1.32 27.09
C GLY A 64 -31.74 1.65 26.86
N GLY A 65 -31.22 1.39 25.69
CA GLY A 65 -29.82 1.67 25.43
C GLY A 65 -29.23 0.94 24.23
N GLY A 66 -27.94 1.07 24.05
CA GLY A 66 -27.10 0.39 23.03
C GLY A 66 -25.64 0.63 23.32
N ASN A 67 -24.77 0.22 22.41
CA ASN A 67 -23.32 0.34 22.58
C ASN A 67 -22.62 0.86 21.33
N LEU A 68 -21.46 1.46 21.54
CA LEU A 68 -20.53 1.92 20.52
C LEU A 68 -19.12 1.38 20.84
N PRO A 69 -18.23 1.25 19.85
CA PRO A 69 -16.81 1.05 20.14
C PRO A 69 -16.25 2.18 21.04
N LEU A 70 -15.39 1.80 21.98
CA LEU A 70 -14.71 2.76 22.85
C LEU A 70 -13.69 3.58 22.03
N SER A 71 -13.93 4.87 21.89
CA SER A 71 -13.01 5.80 21.24
C SER A 71 -13.39 7.24 21.56
N LEU A 72 -12.42 8.16 21.59
CA LEU A 72 -12.68 9.59 21.75
C LEU A 72 -13.59 10.16 20.67
N THR A 73 -13.48 9.67 19.45
CA THR A 73 -14.35 10.07 18.33
C THR A 73 -15.80 9.74 18.62
N ASN A 74 -16.08 8.57 19.22
CA ASN A 74 -17.43 8.21 19.62
C ASN A 74 -17.89 8.98 20.86
N CYS A 75 -17.01 9.25 21.82
CA CYS A 75 -17.30 10.17 22.95
C CYS A 75 -17.70 11.56 22.45
N ARG A 76 -16.95 12.13 21.53
CA ARG A 76 -17.26 13.43 20.89
C ARG A 76 -18.60 13.37 20.12
N ALA A 77 -18.87 12.26 19.43
CA ALA A 77 -20.14 12.06 18.73
C ALA A 77 -21.32 12.01 19.69
N LEU A 78 -21.20 11.31 20.82
CA LEU A 78 -22.23 11.29 21.87
C LEU A 78 -22.49 12.70 22.44
N ARG A 79 -21.43 13.45 22.76
CA ARG A 79 -21.57 14.85 23.24
C ARG A 79 -22.29 15.73 22.22
N ARG A 80 -21.99 15.59 20.91
CA ARG A 80 -22.70 16.35 19.86
C ARG A 80 -24.17 15.97 19.72
N LEU A 81 -24.49 14.68 19.90
CA LEU A 81 -25.86 14.17 19.73
C LEU A 81 -26.79 14.58 20.89
N TRP A 82 -26.28 14.63 22.10
CA TRP A 82 -27.10 14.86 23.30
C TRP A 82 -26.75 16.11 24.07
N SER A 83 -25.57 16.73 23.85
CA SER A 83 -25.16 17.97 24.50
C SER A 83 -25.37 17.95 26.02
N ASP A 84 -26.23 18.81 26.55
CA ASP A 84 -26.54 18.91 27.97
C ASP A 84 -27.41 17.73 28.50
N ASP A 85 -28.00 16.96 27.61
CA ASP A 85 -28.79 15.78 27.97
C ASP A 85 -27.90 14.54 28.17
N LEU A 86 -26.56 14.63 28.00
CA LEU A 86 -25.60 13.54 28.18
C LEU A 86 -24.90 13.65 29.52
N GLU A 87 -25.02 12.62 30.34
CA GLU A 87 -24.18 12.41 31.52
C GLU A 87 -23.22 11.26 31.26
N ILE A 88 -22.00 11.36 31.74
CA ILE A 88 -20.96 10.34 31.58
C ILE A 88 -20.48 9.86 32.94
N SER A 89 -20.11 8.60 33.06
CA SER A 89 -19.53 8.08 34.28
C SER A 89 -18.18 8.71 34.59
N GLU A 90 -17.82 8.82 35.86
CA GLU A 90 -16.50 9.31 36.31
C GLU A 90 -15.38 8.51 35.64
N ARG A 91 -15.46 7.20 35.61
CA ARG A 91 -14.45 6.34 34.97
C ARG A 91 -14.35 6.53 33.44
N LEU A 92 -15.43 6.94 32.76
CA LEU A 92 -15.38 7.29 31.34
C LEU A 92 -14.70 8.65 31.13
N ASP A 93 -14.95 9.60 32.02
CA ASP A 93 -14.32 10.91 31.98
C ASP A 93 -12.81 10.81 32.25
N ASP A 94 -12.40 10.04 33.25
CA ASP A 94 -11.01 9.74 33.56
C ASP A 94 -10.30 9.08 32.38
N TRP A 95 -10.90 8.04 31.81
CA TRP A 95 -10.37 7.37 30.62
C TRP A 95 -10.24 8.34 29.43
N ALA A 96 -11.26 9.19 29.23
CA ALA A 96 -11.22 10.16 28.14
C ALA A 96 -10.12 11.19 28.33
N TYR A 97 -9.87 11.62 29.58
CA TYR A 97 -8.80 12.53 29.92
C TYR A 97 -7.43 11.89 29.67
N GLU A 98 -7.18 10.69 30.20
CA GLU A 98 -5.94 9.94 29.97
C GLU A 98 -5.71 9.69 28.47
N GLU A 99 -6.75 9.36 27.72
CA GLU A 99 -6.67 9.12 26.29
C GLU A 99 -6.39 10.40 25.50
N ILE A 100 -6.93 11.56 25.92
CA ILE A 100 -6.61 12.87 25.35
C ILE A 100 -5.13 13.22 25.59
N GLU A 101 -4.62 12.99 26.79
CA GLU A 101 -3.22 13.23 27.14
C GLU A 101 -2.30 12.29 26.34
N ARG A 102 -2.64 10.99 26.27
CA ARG A 102 -1.93 10.00 25.47
C ARG A 102 -1.89 10.40 23.99
N LEU A 103 -3.01 10.83 23.42
CA LEU A 103 -3.08 11.27 22.04
C LEU A 103 -2.35 12.60 21.81
N GLY A 104 -2.35 13.51 22.77
CA GLY A 104 -1.56 14.73 22.69
C GLY A 104 -0.06 14.44 22.61
N ASN A 105 0.42 13.47 23.38
CA ASN A 105 1.81 13.00 23.30
C ASN A 105 2.12 12.34 21.95
N ILE A 106 1.19 11.53 21.43
CA ILE A 106 1.34 10.90 20.11
C ILE A 106 1.34 11.95 19.00
N ASP A 107 0.48 12.96 19.07
CA ASP A 107 0.41 14.05 18.10
C ASP A 107 1.74 14.83 18.01
N ASN A 108 2.44 15.03 19.13
CA ASN A 108 3.75 15.66 19.14
C ASN A 108 4.79 14.89 18.30
N PHE A 109 4.69 13.55 18.24
CA PHE A 109 5.59 12.73 17.41
C PHE A 109 5.18 12.75 15.93
N ALA A 110 3.96 13.11 15.60
CA ALA A 110 3.45 13.08 14.22
C ALA A 110 3.80 14.35 13.43
N GLU A 111 4.31 15.41 14.06
CA GLU A 111 4.74 16.60 13.36
C GLU A 111 6.04 16.38 12.56
N ALA A 112 6.16 17.03 11.42
CA ALA A 112 7.33 16.89 10.55
C ALA A 112 8.64 17.35 11.19
N SER A 113 8.57 18.34 12.10
CA SER A 113 9.71 18.87 12.85
C SER A 113 10.01 18.11 14.13
N SER A 114 9.22 17.09 14.46
CA SER A 114 9.34 16.39 15.75
C SER A 114 10.61 15.57 15.86
N ASP A 115 11.11 15.52 17.07
CA ASP A 115 12.17 14.62 17.52
C ASP A 115 11.69 13.91 18.79
N ALA A 116 12.32 12.81 19.14
CA ALA A 116 12.05 12.11 20.37
C ALA A 116 13.35 11.62 21.02
N GLU A 117 13.44 11.78 22.31
CA GLU A 117 14.46 11.13 23.12
C GLU A 117 14.02 9.67 23.34
N LEU A 118 14.82 8.74 22.83
CA LEU A 118 14.56 7.32 22.97
C LEU A 118 15.23 6.78 24.25
N SER A 119 14.70 5.70 24.78
CA SER A 119 15.09 5.13 26.08
C SER A 119 16.60 4.84 26.19
N ALA A 120 17.11 4.83 27.42
CA ALA A 120 18.50 4.44 27.69
C ALA A 120 18.80 3.01 27.19
N ARG A 121 17.83 2.11 27.24
CA ARG A 121 17.92 0.77 26.67
C ARG A 121 18.11 0.81 25.16
N PHE A 122 17.35 1.66 24.46
CA PHE A 122 17.51 1.85 23.02
C PHE A 122 18.91 2.30 22.63
N GLN A 123 19.49 3.22 23.40
CA GLN A 123 20.86 3.72 23.16
C GLN A 123 21.92 2.62 23.21
N VAL A 124 21.67 1.54 23.94
CA VAL A 124 22.56 0.39 24.08
C VAL A 124 22.24 -0.69 23.05
N GLU A 125 21.00 -1.18 23.03
CA GLU A 125 20.60 -2.33 22.19
C GLU A 125 20.48 -1.99 20.70
N ALA A 126 20.13 -0.76 20.38
CA ALA A 126 20.03 -0.24 19.02
C ALA A 126 21.06 0.87 18.72
N ALA A 127 22.23 0.80 19.32
CA ALA A 127 23.27 1.83 19.22
C ALA A 127 23.63 2.21 17.77
N ARG A 128 23.55 1.28 16.83
CA ARG A 128 23.77 1.54 15.41
C ARG A 128 22.67 2.44 14.83
N ILE A 129 21.40 2.18 15.16
CA ILE A 129 20.25 3.00 14.77
C ILE A 129 20.35 4.37 15.45
N ALA A 130 20.63 4.41 16.74
CA ALA A 130 20.70 5.65 17.52
C ALA A 130 21.70 6.67 16.93
N ARG A 131 22.79 6.20 16.32
CA ARG A 131 23.81 7.07 15.70
C ARG A 131 23.39 7.70 14.39
N VAL A 132 22.49 7.07 13.63
CA VAL A 132 22.16 7.47 12.25
C VAL A 132 20.72 7.94 12.09
N ALA A 133 19.85 7.64 13.05
CA ALA A 133 18.43 7.97 12.96
C ALA A 133 18.23 9.49 12.94
N HIS A 134 17.58 9.97 11.88
CA HIS A 134 17.14 11.36 11.79
C HIS A 134 16.11 11.70 12.89
N PRO A 135 15.96 12.98 13.27
CA PRO A 135 14.95 13.40 14.25
C PRO A 135 13.56 12.81 13.99
N TYR A 136 13.06 12.96 12.78
CA TYR A 136 11.75 12.42 12.39
C TYR A 136 11.68 10.88 12.51
N GLN A 137 12.78 10.16 12.31
CA GLN A 137 12.81 8.70 12.48
C GLN A 137 12.72 8.31 13.96
N ARG A 138 13.40 9.05 14.84
CA ARG A 138 13.27 8.85 16.30
C ARG A 138 11.84 9.12 16.77
N ALA A 139 11.24 10.21 16.30
CA ALA A 139 9.82 10.50 16.57
C ALA A 139 8.90 9.38 16.04
N GLY A 140 9.17 8.83 14.85
CA GLY A 140 8.41 7.71 14.30
C GLY A 140 8.56 6.41 15.09
N ILE A 141 9.73 6.14 15.62
CA ILE A 141 9.98 5.03 16.53
C ILE A 141 9.15 5.20 17.82
N ALA A 142 9.21 6.37 18.44
CA ALA A 142 8.45 6.69 19.65
C ALA A 142 6.93 6.60 19.40
N PHE A 143 6.45 7.13 18.26
CA PHE A 143 5.04 7.03 17.86
C PHE A 143 4.58 5.57 17.76
N CYS A 144 5.31 4.73 17.03
CA CYS A 144 4.95 3.34 16.85
C CYS A 144 5.04 2.53 18.15
N ALA A 145 6.02 2.82 19.00
CA ALA A 145 6.18 2.17 20.31
C ALA A 145 5.03 2.55 21.28
N ALA A 146 4.65 3.82 21.32
CA ALA A 146 3.54 4.32 22.16
C ALA A 146 2.18 3.83 21.67
N THR A 147 1.96 3.80 20.34
CA THR A 147 0.68 3.40 19.73
C THR A 147 0.50 1.88 19.75
N LYS A 148 1.59 1.12 19.62
CA LYS A 148 1.65 -0.36 19.48
C LYS A 148 0.92 -0.92 18.26
N ARG A 149 -0.12 -0.27 17.75
CA ARG A 149 -0.89 -0.66 16.56
C ARG A 149 -0.94 0.54 15.61
N ALA A 150 -0.03 0.61 14.65
CA ALA A 150 0.14 1.78 13.80
C ALA A 150 0.23 1.46 12.30
N LEU A 151 -0.21 2.41 11.49
CA LEU A 151 0.10 2.51 10.07
C LEU A 151 1.23 3.53 9.88
N LEU A 152 2.44 3.04 9.62
CA LEU A 152 3.57 3.88 9.25
C LEU A 152 3.50 4.16 7.75
N ALA A 153 2.95 5.32 7.40
CA ALA A 153 2.62 5.73 6.04
C ALA A 153 3.61 6.76 5.46
N ASP A 154 4.78 6.90 6.06
CA ASP A 154 5.85 7.77 5.57
C ASP A 154 6.17 7.49 4.09
N GLN A 155 6.46 8.55 3.33
CA GLN A 155 6.80 8.45 1.92
C GLN A 155 7.95 7.44 1.70
N PRO A 156 7.99 6.71 0.56
CA PRO A 156 9.06 5.77 0.27
C PRO A 156 10.45 6.44 0.37
N GLY A 157 11.42 5.75 0.98
CA GLY A 157 12.77 6.28 1.20
C GLY A 157 13.00 6.97 2.55
N LEU A 158 11.98 7.18 3.37
CA LEU A 158 12.11 7.77 4.71
C LEU A 158 12.50 6.75 5.81
N GLY A 159 12.88 5.53 5.45
CA GLY A 159 13.43 4.56 6.40
C GLY A 159 12.40 3.86 7.28
N LYS A 160 11.22 3.50 6.73
CA LYS A 160 10.18 2.76 7.47
C LYS A 160 10.70 1.45 8.08
N THR A 161 11.59 0.74 7.39
CA THR A 161 12.22 -0.49 7.91
C THR A 161 13.03 -0.19 9.15
N LEU A 162 13.93 0.81 9.10
CA LEU A 162 14.75 1.23 10.25
C LEU A 162 13.87 1.66 11.42
N GLN A 163 12.81 2.45 11.17
CA GLN A 163 11.86 2.86 12.21
C GLN A 163 11.16 1.63 12.84
N THR A 164 10.79 0.63 12.02
CA THR A 164 10.19 -0.62 12.53
C THR A 164 11.17 -1.38 13.44
N LEU A 165 12.42 -1.53 13.01
CA LEU A 165 13.45 -2.19 13.82
C LEU A 165 13.66 -1.46 15.15
N GLY A 166 13.78 -0.14 15.10
CA GLY A 166 13.89 0.70 16.28
C GLY A 166 12.68 0.59 17.22
N THR A 167 11.47 0.53 16.65
CA THR A 167 10.24 0.35 17.44
C THR A 167 10.27 -0.92 18.28
N MET A 168 10.79 -2.04 17.75
CA MET A 168 10.85 -3.29 18.51
C MET A 168 11.81 -3.22 19.70
N VAL A 169 12.86 -2.41 19.60
CA VAL A 169 13.78 -2.19 20.72
C VAL A 169 13.17 -1.21 21.73
N GLU A 170 12.64 -0.08 21.28
CA GLU A 170 12.04 0.94 22.13
C GLU A 170 10.83 0.42 22.92
N ALA A 171 9.99 -0.39 22.28
CA ALA A 171 8.83 -1.02 22.91
C ALA A 171 9.18 -2.31 23.69
N GLU A 172 10.46 -2.62 23.87
CA GLU A 172 10.94 -3.77 24.62
C GLU A 172 10.37 -5.12 24.16
N VAL A 173 10.15 -5.27 22.84
CA VAL A 173 9.62 -6.50 22.28
C VAL A 173 10.64 -7.64 22.44
N GLU A 174 10.21 -8.72 23.06
CA GLU A 174 10.97 -9.97 23.18
C GLU A 174 10.11 -11.13 22.67
N GLY A 175 10.71 -11.99 21.86
CA GLY A 175 10.00 -13.16 21.35
C GLY A 175 10.09 -13.30 19.84
N ASP A 176 9.13 -14.04 19.31
CA ASP A 176 9.01 -14.29 17.88
C ASP A 176 8.24 -13.15 17.21
N ILE A 177 8.86 -12.58 16.19
CA ILE A 177 8.34 -11.49 15.37
C ILE A 177 8.11 -12.03 13.96
N ILE A 178 6.96 -11.74 13.36
CA ILE A 178 6.71 -12.09 11.98
C ILE A 178 6.58 -10.83 11.09
N VAL A 179 7.30 -10.85 9.98
CA VAL A 179 7.26 -9.80 8.96
C VAL A 179 6.75 -10.38 7.66
N PHE A 180 5.60 -9.93 7.21
CA PHE A 180 5.07 -10.23 5.89
C PHE A 180 5.54 -9.16 4.92
N ALA A 181 6.27 -9.56 3.88
CA ALA A 181 6.85 -8.65 2.92
C ALA A 181 6.77 -9.19 1.49
N PRO A 182 6.90 -8.34 0.45
CA PRO A 182 7.08 -8.79 -0.92
C PRO A 182 8.32 -9.69 -1.07
N THR A 183 8.29 -10.64 -2.02
CA THR A 183 9.31 -11.70 -2.15
C THR A 183 10.75 -11.19 -2.16
N ALA A 184 11.04 -10.10 -2.90
CA ALA A 184 12.40 -9.57 -2.96
C ALA A 184 12.81 -8.90 -1.63
N ALA A 185 11.87 -8.32 -0.88
CA ALA A 185 12.15 -7.77 0.44
C ALA A 185 12.46 -8.87 1.46
N VAL A 186 11.79 -10.03 1.35
CA VAL A 186 12.09 -11.24 2.14
C VAL A 186 13.50 -11.73 1.87
N ALA A 187 13.92 -11.73 0.60
CA ALA A 187 15.21 -12.28 0.19
C ALA A 187 16.39 -11.38 0.55
N ILE A 188 16.20 -10.06 0.50
CA ILE A 188 17.31 -9.09 0.49
C ILE A 188 17.13 -8.06 1.59
N THR A 189 16.13 -7.20 1.47
CA THR A 189 16.03 -5.96 2.26
C THR A 189 15.94 -6.21 3.76
N TRP A 190 14.95 -6.98 4.20
CA TRP A 190 14.75 -7.24 5.61
C TRP A 190 15.93 -7.97 6.26
N PRO A 191 16.50 -9.05 5.65
CA PRO A 191 17.67 -9.69 6.19
C PRO A 191 18.92 -8.79 6.25
N ASP A 192 19.16 -7.94 5.24
CA ASP A 192 20.30 -7.04 5.21
C ASP A 192 20.18 -5.92 6.24
N GLU A 193 19.00 -5.31 6.34
CA GLU A 193 18.70 -4.29 7.34
C GLU A 193 18.84 -4.82 8.76
N LEU A 194 18.28 -6.01 9.04
CA LEU A 194 18.40 -6.66 10.34
C LEU A 194 19.87 -6.94 10.72
N ARG A 195 20.65 -7.53 9.82
CA ARG A 195 22.08 -7.79 10.07
C ARG A 195 22.88 -6.50 10.27
N THR A 196 22.49 -5.43 9.59
CA THR A 196 23.15 -4.14 9.71
C THR A 196 22.83 -3.47 11.02
N TRP A 197 21.57 -3.41 11.39
CA TRP A 197 21.10 -2.58 12.50
C TRP A 197 20.93 -3.31 13.82
N LEU A 198 20.50 -4.58 13.78
CA LEU A 198 20.28 -5.44 14.95
C LEU A 198 21.01 -6.79 14.77
N PRO A 199 22.34 -6.79 14.70
CA PRO A 199 23.14 -7.99 14.37
C PRO A 199 23.02 -9.14 15.40
N ASP A 200 22.57 -8.83 16.60
CA ASP A 200 22.41 -9.81 17.68
C ASP A 200 21.04 -10.53 17.61
N ASP A 201 20.16 -10.12 16.74
CA ASP A 201 18.85 -10.75 16.56
C ASP A 201 18.93 -11.95 15.59
N GLU A 202 18.13 -12.97 15.84
CA GLU A 202 18.02 -14.13 14.94
C GLU A 202 17.12 -13.82 13.74
N VAL A 203 17.62 -14.06 12.52
CA VAL A 203 16.92 -13.71 11.26
C VAL A 203 16.65 -14.94 10.43
N LEU A 204 15.38 -15.22 10.16
CA LEU A 204 14.90 -16.40 9.45
C LEU A 204 14.12 -16.02 8.17
N PRO A 205 14.78 -15.80 7.04
CA PRO A 205 14.12 -15.60 5.75
C PRO A 205 13.55 -16.93 5.24
N VAL A 206 12.22 -17.02 5.17
CA VAL A 206 11.51 -18.24 4.77
C VAL A 206 11.34 -18.28 3.24
N MET A 207 12.29 -18.92 2.58
CA MET A 207 12.45 -18.95 1.14
C MET A 207 12.46 -20.38 0.56
N GLY A 208 12.21 -20.47 -0.77
CA GLY A 208 12.28 -21.72 -1.53
C GLY A 208 10.91 -22.36 -1.80
N PRO A 209 10.88 -23.64 -2.25
CA PRO A 209 9.63 -24.38 -2.48
C PRO A 209 8.82 -24.57 -1.19
N GLY A 210 7.49 -24.82 -1.33
CA GLY A 210 6.58 -24.95 -0.20
C GLY A 210 7.06 -25.90 0.89
N ALA A 211 7.45 -27.14 0.54
CA ALA A 211 7.93 -28.13 1.50
C ALA A 211 9.18 -27.67 2.30
N LYS A 212 10.08 -26.91 1.65
CA LYS A 212 11.25 -26.34 2.33
C LYS A 212 10.83 -25.26 3.33
N ARG A 213 9.83 -24.43 2.96
CA ARG A 213 9.33 -23.36 3.84
C ARG A 213 8.70 -23.94 5.10
N HIS A 214 7.83 -24.96 4.97
CA HIS A 214 7.24 -25.65 6.11
C HIS A 214 8.33 -26.18 7.05
N LYS A 215 9.33 -26.87 6.49
CA LYS A 215 10.45 -27.41 7.29
C LYS A 215 11.22 -26.34 8.05
N VAL A 216 11.54 -25.21 7.40
CA VAL A 216 12.25 -24.08 8.05
C VAL A 216 11.44 -23.52 9.21
N ILE A 217 10.12 -23.31 9.03
CA ILE A 217 9.25 -22.79 10.08
C ILE A 217 9.16 -23.80 11.24
N GLU A 218 8.87 -25.05 10.96
CA GLU A 218 8.74 -26.08 11.99
C GLU A 218 10.02 -26.29 12.80
N GLU A 219 11.19 -26.33 12.15
CA GLU A 219 12.49 -26.44 12.81
C GLU A 219 12.73 -25.24 13.74
N ALA A 220 12.45 -24.02 13.24
CA ALA A 220 12.61 -22.82 14.03
C ALA A 220 11.67 -22.80 15.26
N LEU A 221 10.42 -23.22 15.09
CA LEU A 221 9.45 -23.25 16.20
C LEU A 221 9.75 -24.34 17.24
N ARG A 222 10.40 -25.44 16.84
CA ARG A 222 10.85 -26.51 17.75
C ARG A 222 12.14 -26.13 18.49
N THR A 223 12.95 -25.24 17.92
CA THR A 223 14.24 -24.85 18.51
C THR A 223 14.03 -23.67 19.45
N PRO A 224 14.49 -23.74 20.71
CA PRO A 224 14.47 -22.56 21.58
C PRO A 224 15.23 -21.39 20.95
N ARG A 225 14.74 -20.17 21.18
CA ARG A 225 15.42 -18.97 20.71
C ARG A 225 16.79 -18.83 21.38
N SER A 226 17.78 -18.44 20.59
CA SER A 226 19.15 -18.15 21.08
C SER A 226 19.32 -16.67 21.44
N THR A 227 18.37 -15.81 21.02
CA THR A 227 18.43 -14.35 21.13
C THR A 227 17.14 -13.79 21.74
N LYS A 228 17.15 -12.49 22.10
CA LYS A 228 15.95 -11.81 22.61
C LYS A 228 14.81 -11.81 21.59
N ARG A 229 15.12 -11.57 20.32
CA ARG A 229 14.17 -11.49 19.21
C ARG A 229 14.56 -12.44 18.10
N ARG A 230 13.57 -13.14 17.53
CA ARG A 230 13.73 -13.98 16.37
C ARG A 230 12.72 -13.52 15.31
N TRP A 231 13.21 -13.19 14.11
CA TRP A 231 12.45 -12.59 13.04
C TRP A 231 12.16 -13.61 11.94
N PHE A 232 10.90 -13.96 11.78
CA PHE A 232 10.40 -14.74 10.65
C PHE A 232 10.06 -13.78 9.52
N ILE A 233 10.85 -13.77 8.45
CA ILE A 233 10.59 -12.94 7.28
C ILE A 233 9.93 -13.81 6.21
N VAL A 234 8.66 -13.54 5.92
CA VAL A 234 7.81 -14.40 5.09
C VAL A 234 7.15 -13.60 3.96
N ASN A 235 6.81 -14.29 2.86
CA ASN A 235 6.08 -13.65 1.77
C ASN A 235 4.61 -13.42 2.14
N LEU A 236 4.01 -12.34 1.62
CA LEU A 236 2.61 -11.97 1.85
C LEU A 236 1.65 -13.14 1.59
N GLU A 237 1.88 -13.90 0.52
CA GLU A 237 1.03 -15.04 0.13
C GLU A 237 1.04 -16.21 1.13
N MET A 238 1.99 -16.26 2.04
CA MET A 238 2.06 -17.32 3.06
C MET A 238 0.95 -17.19 4.10
N ALA A 239 0.35 -16.01 4.25
CA ALA A 239 -0.81 -15.80 5.12
C ALA A 239 -2.13 -16.36 4.56
N ARG A 240 -2.17 -16.95 3.36
CA ARG A 240 -3.44 -17.38 2.71
C ARG A 240 -4.25 -18.32 3.59
N ALA A 241 -5.51 -17.95 3.80
CA ALA A 241 -6.51 -18.76 4.47
C ALA A 241 -7.77 -18.85 3.60
N LYS A 242 -8.26 -20.07 3.36
CA LYS A 242 -9.45 -20.34 2.55
C LYS A 242 -10.56 -20.93 3.43
N TRP A 243 -11.72 -20.34 3.39
CA TRP A 243 -12.89 -20.91 4.04
C TRP A 243 -13.48 -22.07 3.21
N ILE A 244 -13.47 -23.26 3.76
CA ILE A 244 -14.14 -24.43 3.18
C ILE A 244 -15.54 -24.51 3.78
N LYS A 245 -16.57 -24.33 2.94
CA LYS A 245 -17.97 -24.34 3.37
C LYS A 245 -18.36 -25.66 4.00
N ALA A 246 -19.31 -25.59 4.93
CA ALA A 246 -19.97 -26.77 5.47
C ALA A 246 -20.59 -27.62 4.33
N GLY A 247 -20.54 -28.91 4.48
CA GLY A 247 -21.01 -29.84 3.45
C GLY A 247 -21.32 -31.22 4.04
N LYS A 248 -21.48 -32.18 3.15
CA LYS A 248 -21.56 -33.59 3.51
C LYS A 248 -20.34 -34.32 3.01
N GLU A 249 -19.82 -35.24 3.79
CA GLU A 249 -18.74 -36.12 3.38
C GLU A 249 -19.08 -37.57 3.71
N LEU A 250 -18.56 -38.48 2.88
CA LEU A 250 -18.79 -39.93 3.07
C LEU A 250 -17.72 -40.46 4.03
N ARG A 251 -18.09 -40.66 5.28
CA ARG A 251 -17.22 -41.26 6.32
C ARG A 251 -17.60 -42.67 6.67
N LEU A 252 -16.59 -43.48 7.01
CA LEU A 252 -16.80 -44.81 7.56
C LEU A 252 -17.33 -44.64 9.00
N ASN A 253 -18.57 -45.06 9.21
CA ASN A 253 -19.12 -45.12 10.54
C ASN A 253 -18.45 -46.29 11.29
N LYS A 254 -17.67 -45.97 12.33
CA LYS A 254 -16.91 -46.96 13.10
C LYS A 254 -17.77 -48.02 13.78
N ARG A 255 -19.07 -47.69 14.04
CA ARG A 255 -20.02 -48.55 14.71
C ARG A 255 -20.71 -49.50 13.72
N THR A 256 -21.18 -48.98 12.58
CA THR A 256 -21.89 -49.75 11.55
C THR A 256 -20.96 -50.40 10.52
N LYS A 257 -19.69 -49.95 10.46
CA LYS A 257 -18.68 -50.29 9.42
C LYS A 257 -19.15 -49.98 7.99
N GLN A 258 -20.19 -49.17 7.85
CA GLN A 258 -20.70 -48.69 6.56
C GLN A 258 -20.25 -47.25 6.30
N ARG A 259 -20.15 -46.87 5.02
CA ARG A 259 -19.91 -45.47 4.65
C ARG A 259 -21.22 -44.72 4.66
N GLU A 260 -21.33 -43.70 5.50
CA GLU A 260 -22.49 -42.85 5.70
C GLU A 260 -22.18 -41.41 5.39
N TRP A 261 -23.15 -40.69 4.82
CA TRP A 261 -23.02 -39.26 4.60
C TRP A 261 -23.20 -38.53 5.94
N MET A 262 -22.11 -37.94 6.43
CA MET A 262 -22.11 -37.16 7.66
C MET A 262 -21.94 -35.65 7.33
N ASN A 263 -22.62 -34.83 8.11
CA ASN A 263 -22.47 -33.39 8.02
C ASN A 263 -21.04 -33.01 8.46
N ARG A 264 -20.39 -32.22 7.64
CA ARG A 264 -19.09 -31.65 7.91
C ARG A 264 -19.23 -30.15 8.14
N PRO A 265 -18.82 -29.62 9.31
CA PRO A 265 -18.80 -28.17 9.55
C PRO A 265 -17.85 -27.49 8.56
N GLY A 266 -18.02 -26.19 8.35
CA GLY A 266 -17.03 -25.40 7.64
C GLY A 266 -15.76 -25.24 8.48
N TRP A 267 -14.61 -25.09 7.80
CA TRP A 267 -13.33 -24.83 8.47
C TRP A 267 -12.45 -23.94 7.63
N TRP A 268 -11.43 -23.36 8.28
CA TRP A 268 -10.37 -22.65 7.60
C TRP A 268 -9.26 -23.61 7.19
N GLU A 269 -8.86 -23.54 5.91
CA GLU A 269 -7.67 -24.20 5.37
C GLU A 269 -6.58 -23.15 5.20
N TYR A 270 -5.46 -23.35 5.87
CA TYR A 270 -4.31 -22.44 5.85
C TYR A 270 -3.19 -22.98 4.98
N SER A 271 -2.54 -22.09 4.21
CA SER A 271 -1.35 -22.47 3.44
C SER A 271 -0.18 -22.85 4.35
N TYR A 272 -0.08 -22.20 5.51
CA TYR A 272 0.94 -22.44 6.53
C TYR A 272 0.28 -22.43 7.92
N PRO A 273 -0.33 -23.55 8.33
CA PRO A 273 -1.06 -23.64 9.62
C PRO A 273 -0.15 -23.39 10.82
N GLU A 274 1.13 -23.76 10.74
CA GLU A 274 2.14 -23.55 11.79
C GLU A 274 2.31 -22.08 12.16
N LEU A 275 2.11 -21.13 11.23
CA LEU A 275 2.16 -19.70 11.51
C LEU A 275 0.93 -19.20 12.28
N MET A 276 -0.19 -19.89 12.17
CA MET A 276 -1.45 -19.51 12.82
C MET A 276 -1.53 -19.97 14.28
N GLU A 277 -0.66 -20.90 14.68
CA GLU A 277 -0.60 -21.44 16.04
C GLU A 277 0.28 -20.62 16.96
N VAL A 278 1.20 -19.84 16.40
CA VAL A 278 2.15 -19.00 17.16
C VAL A 278 1.44 -17.76 17.71
N GLU A 279 1.70 -17.45 18.98
CA GLU A 279 1.42 -16.15 19.56
C GLU A 279 2.60 -15.20 19.30
N TRP A 280 2.45 -14.35 18.31
CA TRP A 280 3.50 -13.43 17.86
C TRP A 280 3.67 -12.26 18.83
N SER A 281 4.91 -11.94 19.19
CA SER A 281 5.22 -10.74 19.97
C SER A 281 5.06 -9.47 19.14
N ALA A 282 5.28 -9.57 17.82
CA ALA A 282 4.95 -8.51 16.87
C ALA A 282 4.57 -9.09 15.51
N ILE A 283 3.63 -8.40 14.83
CA ILE A 283 3.21 -8.70 13.46
C ILE A 283 3.41 -7.43 12.62
N VAL A 284 4.25 -7.52 11.60
CA VAL A 284 4.56 -6.43 10.68
C VAL A 284 4.12 -6.81 9.27
N VAL A 285 3.42 -5.92 8.59
CA VAL A 285 3.00 -6.10 7.19
C VAL A 285 3.60 -4.98 6.35
N ASP A 286 4.62 -5.32 5.58
CA ASP A 286 5.27 -4.40 4.63
C ASP A 286 4.51 -4.35 3.32
N GLU A 287 4.45 -3.17 2.69
CA GLU A 287 3.60 -2.87 1.54
C GLU A 287 2.13 -3.30 1.77
N SER A 288 1.63 -2.94 2.95
CA SER A 288 0.32 -3.36 3.48
C SER A 288 -0.85 -3.10 2.55
N HIS A 289 -0.78 -2.07 1.71
CA HIS A 289 -1.76 -1.75 0.67
C HIS A 289 -1.96 -2.90 -0.35
N ARG A 290 -1.03 -3.86 -0.44
CA ARG A 290 -1.15 -5.02 -1.35
C ARG A 290 -2.06 -6.12 -0.82
N CYS A 291 -2.23 -6.21 0.48
CA CYS A 291 -2.91 -7.35 1.11
C CYS A 291 -3.94 -7.00 2.18
N LEU A 292 -3.92 -5.77 2.73
CA LEU A 292 -4.87 -5.38 3.78
C LEU A 292 -6.14 -4.70 3.28
N ILE A 293 -6.27 -4.40 1.99
CA ILE A 293 -7.50 -3.83 1.42
C ILE A 293 -8.67 -4.79 1.65
N ALA A 294 -9.75 -4.28 2.21
CA ALA A 294 -10.98 -5.01 2.45
C ALA A 294 -12.17 -4.03 2.46
N HIS A 295 -13.34 -4.52 2.02
CA HIS A 295 -14.60 -3.76 2.01
C HIS A 295 -15.69 -4.46 2.83
N THR A 296 -15.31 -5.43 3.65
CA THR A 296 -16.18 -6.18 4.54
C THR A 296 -15.41 -6.69 5.75
N ALA A 297 -16.04 -6.68 6.91
CA ALA A 297 -15.49 -7.30 8.12
C ALA A 297 -15.62 -8.83 8.13
N THR A 298 -16.50 -9.39 7.27
CA THR A 298 -16.70 -10.84 7.19
C THR A 298 -15.51 -11.51 6.53
N LEU A 299 -14.75 -12.31 7.28
CA LEU A 299 -13.52 -12.94 6.80
C LEU A 299 -13.69 -13.76 5.52
N GLN A 300 -14.82 -14.48 5.37
CA GLN A 300 -15.14 -15.26 4.17
C GLN A 300 -15.34 -14.39 2.91
N GLY A 301 -15.65 -13.12 3.07
CA GLY A 301 -15.81 -12.15 1.98
C GLY A 301 -14.54 -11.38 1.63
N GLN A 302 -13.44 -11.62 2.35
CA GLN A 302 -12.15 -10.98 2.11
C GLN A 302 -11.27 -11.82 1.17
N THR A 303 -10.17 -11.24 0.70
CA THR A 303 -9.15 -12.00 -0.04
C THR A 303 -8.52 -13.07 0.86
N LEU A 304 -8.00 -14.14 0.26
CA LEU A 304 -7.41 -15.26 1.01
C LEU A 304 -6.27 -14.80 1.93
N VAL A 305 -5.43 -13.87 1.44
CA VAL A 305 -4.29 -13.32 2.21
C VAL A 305 -4.81 -12.49 3.38
N ARG A 306 -5.75 -11.58 3.12
CA ARG A 306 -6.34 -10.72 4.16
C ARG A 306 -7.03 -11.52 5.26
N SER A 307 -7.76 -12.57 4.87
CA SER A 307 -8.45 -13.46 5.81
C SER A 307 -7.46 -14.16 6.74
N GLY A 308 -6.32 -14.60 6.23
CA GLY A 308 -5.27 -15.19 7.05
C GLY A 308 -4.58 -14.17 7.95
N MET A 309 -4.23 -13.00 7.41
CA MET A 309 -3.65 -11.91 8.22
C MET A 309 -4.50 -11.52 9.42
N ALA A 310 -5.84 -11.59 9.28
CA ALA A 310 -6.76 -11.26 10.35
C ALA A 310 -6.83 -12.33 11.45
N GLN A 311 -6.35 -13.55 11.18
CA GLN A 311 -6.44 -14.69 12.10
C GLN A 311 -5.12 -14.99 12.83
N LEU A 312 -4.05 -14.25 12.52
CA LEU A 312 -2.80 -14.35 13.25
C LEU A 312 -2.99 -13.92 14.71
N LYS A 313 -2.41 -14.68 15.62
CA LYS A 313 -2.49 -14.42 17.06
C LYS A 313 -1.40 -13.44 17.46
N LEU A 314 -1.77 -12.37 18.11
CA LEU A 314 -0.83 -11.42 18.72
C LEU A 314 -0.85 -11.61 20.24
N LYS A 315 0.30 -11.62 20.86
CA LYS A 315 0.42 -11.61 22.33
C LYS A 315 -0.24 -10.37 22.92
N GLU A 316 -0.71 -10.48 24.15
CA GLU A 316 -1.17 -9.31 24.89
C GLU A 316 -0.06 -8.27 24.99
N GLY A 317 -0.39 -7.01 24.74
CA GLY A 317 0.59 -5.93 24.67
C GLY A 317 1.53 -5.94 23.47
N GLY A 318 1.42 -6.90 22.56
CA GLY A 318 2.25 -7.04 21.37
C GLY A 318 2.07 -5.92 20.35
N ILE A 319 3.00 -5.85 19.40
CA ILE A 319 3.07 -4.78 18.38
C ILE A 319 2.45 -5.25 17.07
N LYS A 320 1.67 -4.37 16.44
CA LYS A 320 1.04 -4.62 15.14
C LYS A 320 1.27 -3.41 14.20
N LEU A 321 2.12 -3.57 13.20
CA LEU A 321 2.48 -2.48 12.29
C LEU A 321 2.10 -2.80 10.85
N ALA A 322 1.44 -1.83 10.19
CA ALA A 322 1.28 -1.80 8.76
C ALA A 322 2.22 -0.75 8.16
N LEU A 323 2.99 -1.10 7.15
CA LEU A 323 3.93 -0.20 6.48
C LEU A 323 3.47 0.02 5.05
N SER A 324 3.36 1.26 4.60
CA SER A 324 3.02 1.58 3.22
C SER A 324 3.38 3.03 2.88
N GLY A 325 4.05 3.27 1.77
CA GLY A 325 4.23 4.63 1.23
C GLY A 325 2.94 5.17 0.58
N THR A 326 2.05 4.30 0.16
CA THR A 326 0.82 4.60 -0.60
C THR A 326 -0.39 3.86 0.00
N PRO A 327 -0.79 4.18 1.24
CA PRO A 327 -1.77 3.38 1.99
C PRO A 327 -3.16 3.36 1.35
N MET A 328 -3.51 4.37 0.56
CA MET A 328 -4.83 4.52 -0.05
C MET A 328 -4.88 4.05 -1.51
N ARG A 329 -3.74 4.01 -2.21
CA ARG A 329 -3.65 3.71 -3.66
C ARG A 329 -4.72 4.43 -4.48
N GLY A 330 -4.83 5.73 -4.25
CA GLY A 330 -5.78 6.57 -4.95
C GLY A 330 -7.25 6.43 -4.57
N LYS A 331 -7.58 5.58 -3.61
CA LYS A 331 -8.92 5.38 -3.11
C LYS A 331 -8.91 5.48 -1.59
N PRO A 332 -9.28 6.64 -1.01
CA PRO A 332 -9.24 6.83 0.44
C PRO A 332 -10.03 5.77 1.21
N GLU A 333 -11.09 5.22 0.63
CA GLU A 333 -11.89 4.14 1.20
C GLU A 333 -11.12 2.82 1.39
N ASN A 334 -10.02 2.60 0.69
CA ASN A 334 -9.15 1.44 0.86
C ASN A 334 -8.45 1.42 2.23
N LEU A 335 -8.30 2.59 2.86
CA LEU A 335 -7.70 2.72 4.19
C LEU A 335 -8.43 1.90 5.24
N TRP A 336 -9.76 1.76 5.12
CA TRP A 336 -10.56 1.01 6.07
C TRP A 336 -10.05 -0.41 6.30
N GLY A 337 -9.58 -1.09 5.28
CA GLY A 337 -9.06 -2.46 5.40
C GLY A 337 -7.88 -2.55 6.36
N THR A 338 -6.96 -1.58 6.31
CA THR A 338 -5.81 -1.49 7.23
C THR A 338 -6.27 -1.08 8.63
N LEU A 339 -7.15 -0.09 8.76
CA LEU A 339 -7.70 0.34 10.05
C LEU A 339 -8.46 -0.80 10.75
N ASN A 340 -9.30 -1.54 10.02
CA ASN A 340 -9.98 -2.73 10.54
C ASN A 340 -9.00 -3.86 10.93
N TRP A 341 -7.86 -3.99 10.24
CA TRP A 341 -6.85 -4.97 10.62
C TRP A 341 -6.14 -4.58 11.91
N LEU A 342 -5.84 -3.29 12.10
CA LEU A 342 -5.22 -2.77 13.32
C LEU A 342 -6.19 -2.78 14.51
N TYR A 343 -7.41 -2.29 14.32
CA TYR A 343 -8.44 -2.08 15.34
C TYR A 343 -9.79 -2.62 14.87
N PRO A 344 -9.97 -3.96 14.79
CA PRO A 344 -11.20 -4.58 14.27
C PRO A 344 -12.44 -4.25 15.11
N GLU A 345 -12.25 -4.00 16.40
CA GLU A 345 -13.29 -3.60 17.33
C GLU A 345 -13.86 -2.20 17.01
N VAL A 346 -13.01 -1.25 16.65
CA VAL A 346 -13.36 0.14 16.32
C VAL A 346 -13.89 0.24 14.88
N TYR A 347 -13.14 -0.28 13.93
CA TYR A 347 -13.49 -0.22 12.50
C TYR A 347 -14.24 -1.48 12.05
N SER A 348 -15.29 -1.85 12.76
CA SER A 348 -15.98 -3.14 12.60
C SER A 348 -16.95 -3.22 11.41
N ALA A 349 -17.31 -2.10 10.76
CA ALA A 349 -18.30 -2.07 9.69
C ALA A 349 -17.91 -1.10 8.57
N TYR A 350 -17.59 -1.64 7.39
CA TYR A 350 -17.14 -0.86 6.24
C TYR A 350 -18.13 0.23 5.82
N TRP A 351 -19.38 -0.14 5.57
CA TRP A 351 -20.37 0.81 5.06
C TRP A 351 -20.77 1.88 6.09
N ASN A 352 -20.69 1.62 7.39
CA ASN A 352 -20.91 2.64 8.42
C ASN A 352 -19.76 3.68 8.39
N TRP A 353 -18.54 3.21 8.25
CA TRP A 353 -17.37 4.06 8.12
C TRP A 353 -17.39 4.88 6.82
N VAL A 354 -17.75 4.25 5.69
CA VAL A 354 -17.92 4.94 4.40
C VAL A 354 -19.01 6.01 4.48
N ALA A 355 -20.20 5.69 5.01
CA ALA A 355 -21.29 6.65 5.15
C ALA A 355 -20.95 7.83 6.08
N ARG A 356 -20.02 7.63 7.00
CA ARG A 356 -19.57 8.70 7.90
C ARG A 356 -18.68 9.71 7.21
N TRP A 357 -17.77 9.26 6.36
CA TRP A 357 -16.67 10.06 5.86
C TRP A 357 -16.74 10.41 4.37
N PHE A 358 -17.52 9.66 3.59
CA PHE A 358 -17.50 9.76 2.13
C PHE A 358 -18.85 10.15 1.56
N VAL A 359 -18.80 10.80 0.41
CA VAL A 359 -19.98 11.03 -0.42
C VAL A 359 -20.29 9.75 -1.19
N VAL A 360 -21.52 9.25 -1.03
CA VAL A 360 -21.98 8.00 -1.64
C VAL A 360 -23.25 8.25 -2.42
N TRP A 361 -23.28 7.81 -3.67
CA TRP A 361 -24.45 7.86 -4.56
C TRP A 361 -24.97 6.45 -4.84
N GLY A 362 -26.23 6.37 -5.23
CA GLY A 362 -26.87 5.12 -5.65
C GLY A 362 -27.65 4.40 -4.53
N ASP A 363 -28.37 3.35 -4.95
CA ASP A 363 -29.23 2.54 -4.08
C ASP A 363 -28.46 1.42 -3.35
N LYS A 364 -29.14 0.65 -2.49
CA LYS A 364 -28.54 -0.41 -1.65
C LYS A 364 -27.69 -1.43 -2.41
N SER A 365 -27.99 -1.67 -3.70
CA SER A 365 -27.33 -2.67 -4.55
C SER A 365 -26.22 -2.08 -5.45
N ASP A 366 -26.20 -0.76 -5.66
CA ASP A 366 -25.29 -0.09 -6.60
C ASP A 366 -24.78 1.23 -6.01
N LYS A 367 -23.93 1.09 -4.98
CA LYS A 367 -23.34 2.23 -4.28
C LYS A 367 -22.01 2.62 -4.90
N THR A 368 -21.91 3.84 -5.38
CA THR A 368 -20.68 4.44 -5.85
C THR A 368 -20.15 5.44 -4.83
N ILE A 369 -18.88 5.30 -4.44
CA ILE A 369 -18.17 6.24 -3.56
C ILE A 369 -17.50 7.28 -4.45
N GLU A 370 -17.89 8.53 -4.33
CA GLU A 370 -17.34 9.62 -5.14
C GLU A 370 -15.98 10.09 -4.57
N GLY A 371 -15.86 10.20 -3.27
CA GLY A 371 -14.65 10.64 -2.57
C GLY A 371 -14.92 11.01 -1.13
N LEU A 372 -13.89 11.50 -0.45
CA LEU A 372 -14.00 12.03 0.90
C LEU A 372 -14.93 13.26 0.91
N ASP A 373 -15.82 13.36 1.90
CA ASP A 373 -16.66 14.52 2.10
C ASP A 373 -15.76 15.70 2.54
N GLU A 374 -15.65 16.71 1.69
CA GLU A 374 -14.78 17.88 1.91
C GLU A 374 -15.09 18.58 3.22
N THR A 375 -16.37 18.60 3.64
CA THR A 375 -16.78 19.24 4.90
C THR A 375 -16.30 18.50 6.15
N LYS A 376 -15.95 17.22 6.00
CA LYS A 376 -15.50 16.33 7.09
C LYS A 376 -14.01 16.01 7.05
N THR A 377 -13.28 16.56 6.10
CA THR A 377 -11.85 16.28 5.89
C THR A 377 -11.03 16.47 7.17
N GLY A 378 -11.25 17.57 7.88
CA GLY A 378 -10.54 17.84 9.14
C GLY A 378 -10.81 16.80 10.23
N GLU A 379 -12.09 16.42 10.42
CA GLU A 379 -12.47 15.39 11.40
C GLU A 379 -11.95 14.00 11.01
N PHE A 380 -11.97 13.68 9.72
CA PHE A 380 -11.42 12.44 9.21
C PHE A 380 -9.93 12.28 9.54
N TYR A 381 -9.13 13.32 9.28
CA TYR A 381 -7.70 13.27 9.62
C TYR A 381 -7.45 13.25 11.13
N GLN A 382 -8.28 13.91 11.93
CA GLN A 382 -8.20 13.81 13.39
C GLN A 382 -8.52 12.40 13.92
N ASP A 383 -9.44 11.67 13.27
CA ASP A 383 -9.78 10.29 13.63
C ASP A 383 -8.64 9.31 13.34
N ILE A 384 -7.91 9.49 12.23
CA ILE A 384 -6.86 8.57 11.81
C ILE A 384 -5.45 8.95 12.28
N ARG A 385 -5.21 10.22 12.64
CA ARG A 385 -3.90 10.73 13.06
C ARG A 385 -3.25 9.95 14.22
N PRO A 386 -3.98 9.49 15.24
CA PRO A 386 -3.40 8.67 16.32
C PRO A 386 -2.93 7.28 15.87
N ILE A 387 -3.36 6.83 14.68
CA ILE A 387 -3.11 5.49 14.16
C ILE A 387 -2.12 5.54 12.99
N MET A 388 -2.16 6.62 12.20
CA MET A 388 -1.41 6.76 10.96
C MET A 388 -0.40 7.89 11.04
N LEU A 389 0.88 7.55 10.93
CA LEU A 389 1.96 8.51 10.78
C LEU A 389 2.33 8.63 9.31
N ARG A 390 2.15 9.82 8.71
CA ARG A 390 2.51 10.10 7.33
C ARG A 390 3.27 11.41 7.22
N ARG A 391 4.49 11.33 6.69
CA ARG A 391 5.35 12.48 6.40
C ARG A 391 5.88 12.36 4.98
N THR A 392 6.11 13.49 4.34
CA THR A 392 6.71 13.57 3.01
C THR A 392 8.20 13.90 3.12
N LYS A 393 8.97 13.57 2.08
CA LYS A 393 10.39 13.94 1.99
C LYS A 393 10.59 15.44 2.10
N LYS A 394 9.73 16.22 1.43
CA LYS A 394 9.78 17.68 1.44
C LYS A 394 9.61 18.29 2.84
N GLU A 395 8.82 17.66 3.70
CA GLU A 395 8.62 18.10 5.07
C GLU A 395 9.82 17.82 5.96
N VAL A 396 10.43 16.65 5.85
CA VAL A 396 11.43 16.16 6.83
C VAL A 396 12.88 16.16 6.33
N LEU A 397 13.11 16.24 5.03
CA LEU A 397 14.43 16.25 4.40
C LEU A 397 14.63 17.56 3.60
N LYS A 398 14.75 18.68 4.31
CA LYS A 398 14.87 20.01 3.69
C LYS A 398 16.13 20.18 2.83
N GLU A 399 17.16 19.37 3.07
CA GLU A 399 18.43 19.40 2.33
C GLU A 399 18.41 18.47 1.10
N LEU A 400 17.39 17.62 0.93
CA LEU A 400 17.26 16.76 -0.23
C LEU A 400 16.89 17.61 -1.46
N PRO A 401 17.73 17.64 -2.53
CA PRO A 401 17.41 18.40 -3.73
C PRO A 401 16.10 17.91 -4.36
N ASP A 402 15.28 18.83 -4.85
CA ASP A 402 14.04 18.50 -5.54
C ASP A 402 14.31 17.65 -6.81
N LYS A 403 13.35 16.81 -7.19
CA LYS A 403 13.37 16.11 -8.48
C LYS A 403 13.24 17.13 -9.61
N LEU A 404 14.08 17.03 -10.62
CA LEU A 404 13.99 17.81 -11.84
C LEU A 404 13.24 17.02 -12.91
N TYR A 405 12.16 17.56 -13.45
CA TYR A 405 11.45 16.96 -14.58
C TYR A 405 11.93 17.61 -15.88
N ALA A 406 12.59 16.82 -16.73
CA ALA A 406 13.20 17.30 -17.96
C ALA A 406 12.24 17.17 -19.16
N GLY A 407 12.39 18.07 -20.11
CA GLY A 407 11.63 18.12 -21.36
C GLY A 407 10.86 19.43 -21.50
N THR A 408 9.83 19.40 -22.34
CA THR A 408 8.96 20.55 -22.63
C THR A 408 7.56 20.31 -22.07
N PRO A 409 6.92 21.35 -21.52
CA PRO A 409 5.54 21.23 -21.09
C PRO A 409 4.60 21.05 -22.31
N LEU A 410 3.58 20.21 -22.14
CA LEU A 410 2.55 20.01 -23.16
C LEU A 410 1.46 21.07 -23.01
N PRO A 411 1.17 21.85 -24.05
CA PRO A 411 0.01 22.72 -24.05
C PRO A 411 -1.30 21.91 -23.95
N ASP A 412 -2.31 22.48 -23.32
CA ASP A 412 -3.66 21.95 -23.31
C ASP A 412 -4.31 22.02 -24.70
N GLU A 413 -5.58 21.61 -24.82
CA GLU A 413 -6.35 21.66 -26.08
C GLU A 413 -6.52 23.07 -26.65
N ASN A 414 -6.32 24.12 -25.84
CA ASN A 414 -6.40 25.54 -26.23
C ASN A 414 -5.02 26.17 -26.52
N GLY A 415 -3.93 25.38 -26.36
CA GLY A 415 -2.57 25.86 -26.56
C GLY A 415 -1.96 26.55 -25.34
N TRP A 416 -2.60 26.50 -24.18
CA TRP A 416 -2.11 27.12 -22.94
C TRP A 416 -1.16 26.15 -22.18
N VAL A 417 -0.14 26.75 -21.60
CA VAL A 417 0.83 26.10 -20.71
C VAL A 417 0.78 26.79 -19.35
N ASP A 418 0.63 25.99 -18.30
CA ASP A 418 0.67 26.45 -16.91
C ASP A 418 1.63 25.59 -16.07
N GLU A 419 1.69 25.84 -14.76
CA GLU A 419 2.54 25.11 -13.81
C GLU A 419 2.14 23.61 -13.66
N ASN A 420 0.91 23.24 -14.07
CA ASN A 420 0.40 21.88 -14.00
C ASN A 420 0.52 21.16 -15.35
N SER A 421 1.01 21.83 -16.39
CA SER A 421 1.20 21.22 -17.70
C SER A 421 2.21 20.08 -17.63
N PRO A 422 1.89 18.88 -18.18
CA PRO A 422 2.77 17.74 -18.08
C PRO A 422 4.07 17.95 -18.85
N VAL A 423 5.20 17.88 -18.15
CA VAL A 423 6.54 18.02 -18.73
C VAL A 423 7.03 16.67 -19.23
N GLY A 424 7.67 16.63 -20.41
CA GLY A 424 8.27 15.42 -20.95
C GLY A 424 8.95 15.61 -22.31
N HIS A 425 9.48 14.53 -22.83
CA HIS A 425 10.06 14.47 -24.17
C HIS A 425 9.03 13.89 -25.14
N TRP A 426 8.61 14.70 -26.08
CA TRP A 426 7.56 14.37 -27.06
C TRP A 426 8.20 13.89 -28.34
N VAL A 427 8.16 12.57 -28.61
CA VAL A 427 8.82 11.96 -29.76
C VAL A 427 7.84 11.65 -30.87
N GLU A 428 8.24 11.94 -32.12
CA GLU A 428 7.47 11.57 -33.31
C GLU A 428 7.77 10.13 -33.72
N MET A 429 6.74 9.33 -33.89
CA MET A 429 6.89 7.96 -34.34
C MET A 429 7.40 7.90 -35.80
N SER A 430 8.26 6.93 -36.11
CA SER A 430 8.60 6.64 -37.51
C SER A 430 7.34 6.28 -38.31
N PRO A 431 7.30 6.50 -39.64
CA PRO A 431 6.11 6.19 -40.46
C PRO A 431 5.61 4.76 -40.32
N LYS A 432 6.54 3.80 -40.15
CA LYS A 432 6.19 2.39 -39.94
C LYS A 432 5.54 2.15 -38.58
N GLN A 433 6.07 2.74 -37.52
CA GLN A 433 5.54 2.66 -36.16
C GLN A 433 4.18 3.37 -36.08
N ALA A 434 4.06 4.59 -36.65
CA ALA A 434 2.84 5.37 -36.67
C ALA A 434 1.69 4.65 -37.37
N LYS A 435 1.99 3.99 -38.50
CA LYS A 435 0.97 3.16 -39.21
C LYS A 435 0.48 2.01 -38.33
N ALA A 436 1.41 1.24 -37.73
CA ALA A 436 1.05 0.12 -36.86
C ALA A 436 0.23 0.59 -35.64
N TYR A 437 0.58 1.74 -35.05
CA TYR A 437 -0.18 2.36 -33.97
C TYR A 437 -1.60 2.72 -34.44
N SER A 438 -1.75 3.38 -35.59
CA SER A 438 -3.04 3.77 -36.14
C SER A 438 -3.94 2.55 -36.42
N ASP A 439 -3.37 1.45 -36.92
CA ASP A 439 -4.11 0.21 -37.16
C ASP A 439 -4.69 -0.37 -35.85
N ILE A 440 -3.88 -0.39 -34.77
CA ILE A 440 -4.31 -0.87 -33.44
C ILE A 440 -5.31 0.09 -32.80
N GLN A 441 -5.12 1.39 -32.93
CA GLN A 441 -6.05 2.40 -32.42
C GLN A 441 -7.42 2.26 -33.08
N SER A 442 -7.48 2.11 -34.41
CA SER A 442 -8.73 1.92 -35.16
C SER A 442 -9.44 0.62 -34.79
N GLN A 443 -8.70 -0.46 -34.52
CA GLN A 443 -9.28 -1.70 -34.01
C GLN A 443 -9.89 -1.51 -32.62
N ALA A 444 -9.18 -0.84 -31.70
CA ALA A 444 -9.67 -0.53 -30.36
C ALA A 444 -10.95 0.33 -30.41
N GLU A 445 -10.98 1.36 -31.26
CA GLU A 445 -12.17 2.22 -31.48
C GLU A 445 -13.34 1.39 -31.98
N THR A 446 -13.15 0.52 -32.98
CA THR A 446 -14.19 -0.37 -33.52
C THR A 446 -14.76 -1.31 -32.46
N LEU A 447 -13.90 -1.91 -31.64
CA LEU A 447 -14.32 -2.80 -30.55
C LEU A 447 -15.11 -2.06 -29.48
N LEU A 448 -14.72 -0.83 -29.16
CA LEU A 448 -15.43 0.03 -28.21
C LEU A 448 -16.82 0.46 -28.76
N GLU A 449 -16.94 0.68 -30.07
CA GLU A 449 -18.21 1.04 -30.72
C GLU A 449 -19.20 -0.12 -30.80
N SER A 450 -18.70 -1.32 -30.98
CA SER A 450 -19.53 -2.54 -31.04
C SER A 450 -20.16 -2.93 -29.72
N GLY A 451 -19.73 -2.34 -28.59
CA GLY A 451 -20.21 -2.67 -27.24
C GLY A 451 -19.80 -4.06 -26.74
N ILE A 452 -18.86 -4.73 -27.43
CA ILE A 452 -18.42 -6.10 -27.11
C ILE A 452 -17.46 -6.10 -25.90
N LEU A 453 -16.76 -4.97 -25.65
CA LEU A 453 -15.77 -4.89 -24.58
C LEU A 453 -16.40 -4.57 -23.22
N VAL A 454 -16.23 -5.45 -22.26
CA VAL A 454 -16.36 -5.14 -20.82
C VAL A 454 -15.13 -4.38 -20.32
N ALA A 455 -15.21 -3.73 -19.17
CA ALA A 455 -14.17 -2.83 -18.63
C ALA A 455 -12.74 -3.38 -18.69
N ASN A 456 -12.53 -4.68 -18.42
CA ASN A 456 -11.21 -5.32 -18.50
C ASN A 456 -10.68 -5.41 -19.94
N GLY A 457 -11.55 -5.56 -20.94
CA GLY A 457 -11.18 -5.56 -22.36
C GLY A 457 -10.72 -4.19 -22.83
N VAL A 458 -11.38 -3.13 -22.39
CA VAL A 458 -11.00 -1.73 -22.68
C VAL A 458 -9.58 -1.44 -22.23
N LEU A 459 -9.24 -1.81 -21.00
CA LEU A 459 -7.89 -1.61 -20.45
C LEU A 459 -6.82 -2.40 -21.22
N ALA A 460 -7.16 -3.60 -21.70
CA ALA A 460 -6.27 -4.42 -22.51
C ALA A 460 -5.95 -3.73 -23.85
N GLU A 461 -6.95 -3.18 -24.54
CA GLU A 461 -6.74 -2.48 -25.80
C GLU A 461 -5.95 -1.18 -25.64
N LEU A 462 -6.22 -0.39 -24.61
CA LEU A 462 -5.42 0.79 -24.29
C LEU A 462 -3.98 0.41 -23.94
N THR A 463 -3.77 -0.73 -23.30
CA THR A 463 -2.41 -1.25 -23.01
C THR A 463 -1.68 -1.63 -24.30
N ARG A 464 -2.38 -2.20 -25.31
CA ARG A 464 -1.82 -2.45 -26.64
C ARG A 464 -1.44 -1.16 -27.34
N CYS A 465 -2.31 -0.15 -27.32
CA CYS A 465 -1.98 1.17 -27.85
C CYS A 465 -0.68 1.72 -27.23
N LYS A 466 -0.49 1.61 -25.93
CA LYS A 466 0.75 2.02 -25.26
C LYS A 466 1.97 1.21 -25.71
N GLN A 467 1.83 -0.10 -25.93
CA GLN A 467 2.92 -0.92 -26.46
C GLN A 467 3.39 -0.45 -27.83
N PHE A 468 2.44 -0.17 -28.74
CA PHE A 468 2.76 0.34 -30.09
C PHE A 468 3.22 1.80 -30.09
N ALA A 469 2.76 2.63 -29.15
CA ALA A 469 3.30 3.97 -28.95
C ALA A 469 4.78 3.93 -28.46
N THR A 470 5.15 2.91 -27.68
CA THR A 470 6.51 2.75 -27.20
C THR A 470 7.43 2.13 -28.26
N CYS A 471 6.95 1.15 -29.02
CA CYS A 471 7.78 0.39 -29.97
C CYS A 471 6.90 -0.21 -31.09
N TYR A 472 7.40 -0.28 -32.33
CA TYR A 472 6.81 -1.13 -33.36
C TYR A 472 6.86 -2.59 -32.93
N GLY A 473 5.91 -3.41 -33.42
CA GLY A 473 5.90 -4.84 -33.13
C GLY A 473 4.76 -5.56 -33.85
N ASP A 474 4.67 -6.87 -33.61
CA ASP A 474 3.60 -7.72 -34.11
C ASP A 474 2.77 -8.28 -32.95
N LEU A 475 1.51 -8.60 -33.21
CA LEU A 475 0.66 -9.38 -32.29
C LEU A 475 0.70 -10.84 -32.70
N LEU A 476 1.24 -11.68 -31.83
CA LEU A 476 1.27 -13.12 -32.01
C LEU A 476 0.05 -13.75 -31.35
N GLU A 477 -0.66 -14.60 -32.09
CA GLU A 477 -1.72 -15.44 -31.56
C GLU A 477 -1.16 -16.60 -30.75
N ILE A 478 -1.61 -16.73 -29.52
CA ILE A 478 -1.19 -17.81 -28.62
C ILE A 478 -2.45 -18.50 -28.10
N PRO A 479 -2.66 -19.81 -28.37
CA PRO A 479 -3.78 -20.52 -27.77
C PRO A 479 -3.61 -20.61 -26.26
N ASN A 480 -4.64 -20.22 -25.52
CA ASN A 480 -4.67 -20.36 -24.07
C ASN A 480 -5.12 -21.76 -23.64
N LYS A 481 -5.09 -22.02 -22.32
CA LYS A 481 -5.44 -23.34 -21.77
C LYS A 481 -6.92 -23.72 -21.92
N GLU A 482 -7.76 -22.75 -22.21
CA GLU A 482 -9.21 -22.88 -22.36
C GLU A 482 -9.61 -23.04 -23.84
N GLY A 483 -8.64 -22.92 -24.77
CA GLY A 483 -8.83 -23.07 -26.21
C GLY A 483 -9.13 -21.76 -26.94
N ASP A 484 -9.15 -20.63 -26.21
CA ASP A 484 -9.27 -19.30 -26.77
C ASP A 484 -7.92 -18.75 -27.27
N ILE A 485 -7.95 -17.72 -28.09
CA ILE A 485 -6.75 -17.08 -28.61
C ILE A 485 -6.41 -15.85 -27.75
N ASP A 486 -5.24 -15.89 -27.10
CA ASP A 486 -4.61 -14.74 -26.50
C ASP A 486 -3.64 -14.08 -27.47
N TYR A 487 -3.47 -12.76 -27.37
CA TYR A 487 -2.53 -12.00 -28.19
C TYR A 487 -1.33 -11.55 -27.35
N ARG A 488 -0.13 -11.86 -27.85
CA ARG A 488 1.13 -11.42 -27.24
C ARG A 488 1.83 -10.42 -28.14
N PHE A 489 2.18 -9.26 -27.59
CA PHE A 489 2.99 -8.29 -28.28
C PHE A 489 4.46 -8.74 -28.38
N GLU A 490 4.99 -8.79 -29.60
CA GLU A 490 6.40 -9.03 -29.90
C GLU A 490 7.03 -7.73 -30.43
N PRO A 491 7.84 -7.02 -29.59
CA PRO A 491 8.41 -5.73 -29.95
C PRO A 491 9.54 -5.88 -30.96
N LYS A 492 9.60 -4.94 -31.92
CA LYS A 492 10.58 -4.86 -33.01
C LYS A 492 10.97 -3.40 -33.27
N LEU A 493 12.15 -3.17 -33.82
CA LEU A 493 12.49 -1.85 -34.36
C LEU A 493 11.70 -1.59 -35.67
N PRO A 494 11.40 -0.34 -36.00
CA PRO A 494 11.87 0.90 -35.36
C PRO A 494 11.09 1.26 -34.08
N SER A 495 11.76 2.07 -33.23
CA SER A 495 11.16 2.69 -32.07
C SER A 495 11.74 4.09 -31.88
N ALA A 496 10.90 5.12 -32.02
CA ALA A 496 11.34 6.50 -31.84
C ALA A 496 11.89 6.75 -30.42
N LYS A 497 11.34 6.06 -29.42
CA LYS A 497 11.85 6.16 -28.03
C LYS A 497 13.22 5.49 -27.86
N PHE A 498 13.49 4.42 -28.61
CA PHE A 498 14.82 3.82 -28.64
C PHE A 498 15.85 4.74 -29.30
N ASP A 499 15.49 5.36 -30.41
CA ASP A 499 16.37 6.29 -31.13
C ASP A 499 16.69 7.50 -30.24
N TRP A 500 15.68 8.10 -29.59
CA TRP A 500 15.87 9.16 -28.59
C TRP A 500 16.80 8.71 -27.44
N LEU A 501 16.62 7.49 -26.94
CA LEU A 501 17.42 6.97 -25.84
C LEU A 501 18.90 6.82 -26.22
N VAL A 502 19.18 6.38 -27.46
CA VAL A 502 20.55 6.29 -27.98
C VAL A 502 21.18 7.67 -28.09
N GLU A 503 20.47 8.64 -28.65
CA GLU A 503 20.95 10.04 -28.74
C GLU A 503 21.19 10.63 -27.35
N PHE A 504 20.31 10.34 -26.40
CA PHE A 504 20.46 10.78 -25.01
C PHE A 504 21.71 10.16 -24.36
N PHE A 505 21.97 8.88 -24.57
CA PHE A 505 23.18 8.22 -24.08
C PHE A 505 24.44 8.81 -24.71
N ASP A 506 24.41 9.06 -26.00
CA ASP A 506 25.55 9.71 -26.68
C ASP A 506 25.81 11.11 -26.11
N SER A 507 24.76 11.88 -25.77
CA SER A 507 24.90 13.20 -25.14
C SER A 507 25.51 13.16 -23.74
N LEU A 508 25.38 12.04 -23.05
CA LEU A 508 25.98 11.78 -21.73
C LEU A 508 27.32 11.08 -21.79
N GLY A 509 27.90 10.91 -23.00
CA GLY A 509 29.13 10.14 -23.19
C GLY A 509 28.99 8.66 -22.81
N ILE A 510 27.77 8.10 -22.85
CA ILE A 510 27.52 6.66 -22.64
C ILE A 510 27.55 5.96 -24.00
N ASN A 511 28.72 5.61 -24.46
CA ASN A 511 28.93 4.96 -25.74
C ASN A 511 29.86 3.74 -25.62
N LYS A 512 30.22 3.14 -26.74
CA LYS A 512 31.08 1.95 -26.83
C LYS A 512 32.47 2.16 -26.17
N ASP A 513 32.99 3.38 -26.20
CA ASP A 513 34.33 3.72 -25.74
C ASP A 513 34.34 4.13 -24.25
N SER A 514 33.19 4.32 -23.62
CA SER A 514 33.05 4.72 -22.21
C SER A 514 33.20 3.58 -21.19
N VAL A 515 33.60 2.40 -21.64
CA VAL A 515 33.96 1.28 -20.78
C VAL A 515 35.44 1.39 -20.43
N MET A 516 35.71 1.92 -19.23
CA MET A 516 37.00 1.88 -18.55
C MET A 516 38.13 2.80 -19.06
N GLU A 517 38.03 4.08 -18.82
CA GLU A 517 39.21 4.85 -18.40
C GLU A 517 38.84 5.52 -17.06
N ILE A 518 39.16 4.86 -15.96
CA ILE A 518 39.35 5.56 -14.69
C ILE A 518 40.71 6.21 -14.84
N GLU A 519 40.74 7.45 -15.28
CA GLU A 519 41.94 8.28 -15.11
C GLU A 519 42.10 8.53 -13.62
N GLU A 520 43.26 8.18 -13.07
CA GLU A 520 43.62 8.23 -11.65
C GLU A 520 43.57 9.66 -11.05
N ASP A 521 43.29 10.71 -11.82
CA ASP A 521 43.41 12.10 -11.40
C ASP A 521 42.27 13.06 -11.82
N GLY A 522 41.09 12.58 -12.16
CA GLY A 522 39.94 13.44 -12.49
C GLY A 522 38.64 12.90 -11.96
N GLU A 523 38.00 13.63 -11.03
CA GLU A 523 36.57 13.43 -10.65
C GLU A 523 35.65 13.77 -11.84
N GLU A 524 35.69 13.02 -12.93
CA GLU A 524 34.58 13.03 -13.88
C GLU A 524 33.42 12.27 -13.29
N GLU A 525 32.40 13.00 -12.92
CA GLU A 525 31.13 12.48 -12.38
C GLU A 525 30.45 11.61 -13.44
N VAL A 526 30.69 10.29 -13.35
CA VAL A 526 30.16 9.30 -14.29
C VAL A 526 28.66 9.17 -14.11
N ARG A 527 27.88 9.86 -14.94
CA ARG A 527 26.40 9.79 -14.89
C ARG A 527 25.88 8.39 -15.15
N LYS A 528 24.92 7.97 -14.34
CA LYS A 528 24.24 6.68 -14.41
C LYS A 528 22.77 6.87 -14.70
N VAL A 529 22.21 6.08 -15.62
CA VAL A 529 20.84 6.20 -16.11
C VAL A 529 20.05 4.94 -15.80
N VAL A 530 18.88 5.09 -15.18
CA VAL A 530 17.87 4.04 -15.05
C VAL A 530 16.81 4.23 -16.13
N VAL A 531 16.53 3.19 -16.89
CA VAL A 531 15.46 3.16 -17.91
C VAL A 531 14.35 2.24 -17.45
N ALA A 532 13.15 2.77 -17.27
CA ALA A 532 12.01 2.08 -16.69
C ALA A 532 10.89 1.84 -17.72
N SER A 533 10.32 0.64 -17.72
CA SER A 533 9.14 0.29 -18.51
C SER A 533 8.31 -0.80 -17.82
N GLN A 534 7.00 -0.78 -18.00
CA GLN A 534 6.13 -1.88 -17.58
C GLN A 534 6.23 -3.10 -18.51
N PHE A 535 6.77 -2.94 -19.72
CA PHE A 535 6.81 -3.96 -20.76
C PHE A 535 8.16 -4.69 -20.82
N THR A 536 8.23 -5.85 -20.19
CA THR A 536 9.47 -6.66 -20.14
C THR A 536 10.00 -6.98 -21.55
N GLY A 537 9.13 -7.28 -22.54
CA GLY A 537 9.57 -7.58 -23.91
C GLY A 537 10.28 -6.40 -24.59
N ILE A 538 9.85 -5.16 -24.29
CA ILE A 538 10.51 -3.95 -24.80
C ILE A 538 11.89 -3.78 -24.15
N LEU A 539 11.99 -4.00 -22.84
CA LEU A 539 13.29 -3.98 -22.15
C LEU A 539 14.25 -5.07 -22.68
N ASP A 540 13.72 -6.25 -23.01
CA ASP A 540 14.51 -7.35 -23.62
C ASP A 540 15.04 -6.96 -25.01
N LEU A 541 14.19 -6.29 -25.82
CA LEU A 541 14.62 -5.74 -27.11
C LEU A 541 15.71 -4.67 -26.95
N TYR A 542 15.48 -3.70 -26.07
CA TYR A 542 16.39 -2.57 -25.87
C TYR A 542 17.74 -3.02 -25.31
N GLU A 543 17.75 -3.97 -24.35
CA GLU A 543 19.00 -4.58 -23.86
C GLU A 543 19.81 -5.18 -25.00
N ARG A 544 19.15 -5.99 -25.85
CA ARG A 544 19.83 -6.63 -26.99
C ARG A 544 20.41 -5.62 -27.97
N GLU A 545 19.64 -4.58 -28.29
CA GLU A 545 20.07 -3.58 -29.28
C GLU A 545 21.13 -2.60 -28.70
N LEU A 546 21.07 -2.26 -27.42
CA LEU A 546 22.10 -1.47 -26.71
C LEU A 546 23.41 -2.26 -26.62
N ASN A 547 23.34 -3.55 -26.28
CA ASN A 547 24.52 -4.41 -26.21
C ASN A 547 25.20 -4.57 -27.60
N LYS A 548 24.43 -4.62 -28.71
CA LYS A 548 24.99 -4.57 -30.08
C LYS A 548 25.74 -3.27 -30.37
N LYS A 549 25.32 -2.17 -29.75
CA LYS A 549 26.01 -0.88 -29.86
C LYS A 549 27.21 -0.75 -28.90
N GLY A 550 27.50 -1.78 -28.10
CA GLY A 550 28.59 -1.81 -27.12
C GLY A 550 28.21 -1.17 -25.77
N ILE A 551 26.97 -0.73 -25.57
CA ILE A 551 26.51 -0.16 -24.32
C ILE A 551 26.12 -1.30 -23.37
N GLN A 552 26.90 -1.50 -22.31
CA GLN A 552 26.62 -2.52 -21.31
C GLN A 552 25.43 -2.11 -20.43
N THR A 553 24.53 -3.07 -20.18
CA THR A 553 23.33 -2.83 -19.36
C THR A 553 23.24 -3.84 -18.24
N LEU A 554 22.65 -3.42 -17.12
CA LEU A 554 22.07 -4.31 -16.10
C LEU A 554 20.56 -4.32 -16.27
N LYS A 555 19.92 -5.45 -15.94
CA LYS A 555 18.45 -5.55 -16.08
C LYS A 555 17.81 -6.29 -14.90
N ILE A 556 16.72 -5.72 -14.37
CA ILE A 556 15.84 -6.40 -13.41
C ILE A 556 14.41 -6.39 -13.91
N THR A 557 13.87 -7.61 -14.04
CA THR A 557 12.46 -7.87 -14.38
C THR A 557 11.87 -8.87 -13.39
N GLY A 558 10.57 -9.13 -13.46
CA GLY A 558 9.90 -10.13 -12.61
C GLY A 558 10.45 -11.55 -12.73
N LYS A 559 11.15 -11.87 -13.83
CA LYS A 559 11.74 -13.19 -14.09
C LYS A 559 13.15 -13.37 -13.51
N VAL A 560 13.81 -12.29 -13.09
CA VAL A 560 15.18 -12.35 -12.54
C VAL A 560 15.15 -12.96 -11.15
N LYS A 561 15.98 -13.97 -10.91
CA LYS A 561 16.08 -14.65 -9.61
C LYS A 561 16.70 -13.73 -8.56
N ASP A 562 16.32 -13.91 -7.31
CA ASP A 562 16.76 -13.04 -6.20
C ASP A 562 18.29 -12.93 -6.08
N LYS A 563 19.02 -14.06 -6.29
CA LYS A 563 20.49 -14.06 -6.29
C LYS A 563 21.08 -13.13 -7.36
N ASP A 564 20.48 -13.14 -8.54
CA ASP A 564 20.94 -12.32 -9.66
C ASP A 564 20.57 -10.84 -9.47
N ARG A 565 19.48 -10.55 -8.74
CA ARG A 565 19.10 -9.20 -8.33
C ARG A 565 20.13 -8.58 -7.37
N VAL A 566 20.62 -9.37 -6.41
CA VAL A 566 21.69 -8.93 -5.49
C VAL A 566 22.96 -8.62 -6.26
N ALA A 567 23.37 -9.52 -7.16
CA ALA A 567 24.55 -9.33 -7.98
C ALA A 567 24.44 -8.08 -8.87
N ALA A 568 23.28 -7.85 -9.49
CA ALA A 568 23.03 -6.67 -10.30
C ALA A 568 23.10 -5.38 -9.45
N LYS A 569 22.50 -5.34 -8.26
CA LYS A 569 22.59 -4.21 -7.33
C LYS A 569 24.03 -3.91 -6.95
N THR A 570 24.78 -4.94 -6.52
CA THR A 570 26.18 -4.78 -6.12
C THR A 570 27.03 -4.22 -7.27
N ARG A 571 26.87 -4.77 -8.49
CA ARG A 571 27.60 -4.31 -9.65
C ARG A 571 27.22 -2.88 -10.07
N TRP A 572 25.94 -2.48 -9.88
CA TRP A 572 25.48 -1.12 -10.12
C TRP A 572 26.13 -0.10 -9.19
N GLN A 573 26.35 -0.45 -7.95
CA GLN A 573 26.95 0.43 -6.95
C GLN A 573 28.48 0.56 -7.08
N GLN A 574 29.13 -0.37 -7.79
CA GLN A 574 30.58 -0.33 -7.97
C GLN A 574 31.01 0.78 -8.94
N ALA A 575 32.13 1.41 -8.65
CA ALA A 575 32.85 2.26 -9.60
C ALA A 575 33.25 1.41 -10.82
N GLY A 576 33.09 1.93 -12.05
CA GLY A 576 33.37 1.20 -13.30
C GLY A 576 32.33 0.11 -13.65
N GLY A 577 31.20 0.04 -12.97
CA GLY A 577 30.06 -0.79 -13.35
C GLY A 577 29.29 -0.24 -14.57
N PRO A 578 28.37 -1.01 -15.17
CA PRO A 578 27.53 -0.51 -16.26
C PRO A 578 26.78 0.77 -15.89
N ARG A 579 26.71 1.73 -16.81
CA ARG A 579 26.09 3.05 -16.60
C ARG A 579 24.59 3.05 -16.89
N VAL A 580 24.05 1.97 -17.47
CA VAL A 580 22.63 1.83 -17.84
C VAL A 580 21.98 0.67 -17.09
N PHE A 581 20.86 0.96 -16.44
CA PHE A 581 20.05 -0.04 -15.70
C PHE A 581 18.64 -0.11 -16.26
N LEU A 582 18.25 -1.24 -16.81
CA LEU A 582 16.91 -1.49 -17.34
C LEU A 582 16.01 -2.07 -16.23
N LEU A 583 14.93 -1.40 -15.94
CA LEU A 583 14.06 -1.72 -14.80
C LEU A 583 12.60 -1.93 -15.24
N ASN A 584 12.04 -3.09 -14.93
CA ASN A 584 10.59 -3.24 -15.04
C ASN A 584 9.90 -2.54 -13.85
N THR A 585 8.97 -1.62 -14.12
CA THR A 585 8.29 -0.80 -13.10
C THR A 585 7.61 -1.64 -12.03
N GLN A 586 6.96 -2.74 -12.40
CA GLN A 586 6.31 -3.65 -11.45
C GLN A 586 7.31 -4.48 -10.64
N ALA A 587 8.44 -4.87 -11.24
CA ALA A 587 9.52 -5.58 -10.56
C ALA A 587 10.41 -4.64 -9.72
N GLY A 588 10.54 -3.39 -10.14
CA GLY A 588 11.29 -2.33 -9.46
C GLY A 588 10.60 -1.81 -8.20
N GLY A 589 9.28 -2.00 -8.08
CA GLY A 589 8.52 -1.65 -6.87
C GLY A 589 8.96 -2.41 -5.61
N VAL A 590 9.93 -3.34 -5.73
CA VAL A 590 10.36 -4.17 -4.61
C VAL A 590 11.81 -3.87 -4.25
N SER A 591 11.99 -3.01 -3.22
CA SER A 591 13.15 -2.99 -2.30
C SER A 591 14.56 -2.81 -2.91
N LEU A 592 14.69 -2.29 -4.15
CA LEU A 592 15.99 -1.94 -4.72
C LEU A 592 16.36 -0.49 -4.38
N THR A 593 17.59 -0.28 -3.96
CA THR A 593 18.18 1.05 -3.82
C THR A 593 19.01 1.32 -5.06
N LEU A 594 18.67 2.37 -5.81
CA LEU A 594 19.35 2.80 -7.04
C LEU A 594 19.79 4.26 -6.92
N ASP A 595 20.17 4.67 -5.72
CA ASP A 595 20.54 6.04 -5.35
C ASP A 595 21.81 6.57 -6.02
N SER A 596 22.56 5.72 -6.73
CA SER A 596 23.67 6.16 -7.57
C SER A 596 23.27 6.58 -9.00
N ALA A 597 21.96 6.53 -9.34
CA ALA A 597 21.49 7.00 -10.66
C ALA A 597 21.26 8.52 -10.67
N ASP A 598 21.64 9.19 -11.72
CA ASP A 598 21.46 10.64 -11.91
C ASP A 598 20.23 10.94 -12.75
N ASP A 599 19.90 10.04 -13.67
CA ASP A 599 18.77 10.17 -14.57
C ASP A 599 17.86 8.94 -14.48
N LEU A 600 16.54 9.20 -14.55
CA LEU A 600 15.51 8.18 -14.70
C LEU A 600 14.71 8.45 -15.95
N VAL A 601 14.69 7.51 -16.88
CA VAL A 601 13.93 7.61 -18.12
C VAL A 601 12.76 6.62 -18.07
N PHE A 602 11.53 7.12 -18.11
CA PHE A 602 10.34 6.30 -18.29
C PHE A 602 10.02 6.17 -19.78
N LEU A 603 10.04 4.95 -20.29
CA LEU A 603 9.64 4.64 -21.66
C LEU A 603 8.11 4.64 -21.83
N ASP A 604 7.40 4.36 -20.77
CA ASP A 604 5.94 4.36 -20.70
C ASP A 604 5.49 4.66 -19.27
N GLU A 605 4.29 5.19 -19.12
CA GLU A 605 3.71 5.51 -17.82
C GLU A 605 2.77 4.40 -17.35
N THR A 606 2.79 4.07 -16.05
CA THR A 606 1.86 3.10 -15.48
C THR A 606 0.46 3.69 -15.36
N TRP A 607 -0.56 2.82 -15.29
CA TRP A 607 -1.94 3.26 -15.01
C TRP A 607 -2.15 3.72 -13.57
N ILE A 608 -1.25 3.33 -12.67
CA ILE A 608 -1.28 3.66 -11.25
C ILE A 608 -0.10 4.60 -10.98
N PRO A 609 -0.35 5.88 -10.64
CA PRO A 609 0.70 6.86 -10.39
C PRO A 609 1.66 6.44 -9.28
N ASP A 610 1.13 5.81 -8.24
CA ASP A 610 1.90 5.33 -7.10
C ASP A 610 3.02 4.35 -7.49
N ASP A 611 2.77 3.48 -8.48
CA ASP A 611 3.79 2.54 -8.97
C ASP A 611 4.95 3.28 -9.64
N GLN A 612 4.68 4.43 -10.25
CA GLN A 612 5.65 5.29 -10.91
C GLN A 612 6.45 6.10 -9.89
N GLU A 613 5.75 6.73 -8.95
CA GLU A 613 6.38 7.44 -7.83
C GLU A 613 7.29 6.50 -7.01
N GLN A 614 6.88 5.24 -6.83
CA GLN A 614 7.73 4.24 -6.18
C GLN A 614 9.05 4.03 -6.92
N VAL A 615 9.08 4.03 -8.26
CA VAL A 615 10.31 3.90 -9.05
C VAL A 615 11.17 5.16 -8.92
N GLU A 616 10.59 6.35 -9.00
CA GLU A 616 11.29 7.61 -8.76
C GLU A 616 11.95 7.63 -7.37
N ASP A 617 11.22 7.15 -6.36
CA ASP A 617 11.68 7.10 -4.98
C ASP A 617 12.78 6.05 -4.71
N ARG A 618 13.08 5.15 -5.67
CA ARG A 618 14.25 4.27 -5.62
C ARG A 618 15.56 5.00 -5.89
N ILE A 619 15.46 6.07 -6.64
CA ILE A 619 16.60 6.90 -7.06
C ILE A 619 16.70 8.11 -6.16
N HIS A 620 15.58 8.77 -5.86
CA HIS A 620 15.49 9.96 -5.02
C HIS A 620 15.33 9.58 -3.53
N ARG A 621 16.45 9.45 -2.83
CA ARG A 621 16.52 9.02 -1.42
C ARG A 621 17.28 10.01 -0.55
N ALA A 622 17.11 9.89 0.78
CA ALA A 622 17.78 10.72 1.78
C ALA A 622 19.31 10.69 1.71
N SER A 623 19.89 9.61 1.16
CA SER A 623 21.34 9.47 0.94
C SER A 623 21.89 10.34 -0.18
N ARG A 624 21.02 10.96 -1.02
CA ARG A 624 21.46 11.75 -2.18
C ARG A 624 21.80 13.18 -1.81
N LEU A 625 22.96 13.62 -2.30
CA LEU A 625 23.42 15.00 -2.22
C LEU A 625 23.19 15.78 -3.52
N HIS A 626 22.94 15.08 -4.63
CA HIS A 626 22.78 15.67 -5.96
C HIS A 626 21.34 15.50 -6.48
N GLN A 627 20.94 16.44 -7.34
CA GLN A 627 19.63 16.43 -7.98
C GLN A 627 19.47 15.24 -8.92
N VAL A 628 18.25 14.66 -8.95
CA VAL A 628 17.86 13.59 -9.87
C VAL A 628 17.01 14.16 -10.97
N THR A 629 17.31 13.81 -12.23
CA THR A 629 16.52 14.22 -13.39
C THR A 629 15.61 13.10 -13.84
N ILE A 630 14.31 13.41 -13.97
CA ILE A 630 13.28 12.48 -14.42
C ILE A 630 12.85 12.84 -15.84
N HIS A 631 12.91 11.86 -16.73
CA HIS A 631 12.56 12.01 -18.15
C HIS A 631 11.36 11.13 -18.47
N TYR A 632 10.26 11.73 -18.94
CA TYR A 632 9.12 11.01 -19.47
C TYR A 632 9.13 11.02 -20.98
N LEU A 633 9.30 9.86 -21.62
CA LEU A 633 9.21 9.73 -23.08
C LEU A 633 7.79 9.41 -23.50
N ARG A 634 7.22 10.28 -24.30
CA ARG A 634 5.83 10.16 -24.79
C ARG A 634 5.79 10.30 -26.32
N ALA A 635 5.05 9.41 -26.96
CA ALA A 635 4.84 9.47 -28.40
C ALA A 635 3.73 10.47 -28.75
N MET A 636 4.01 11.41 -29.64
CA MET A 636 3.05 12.41 -30.09
C MET A 636 1.89 11.77 -30.88
N GLY A 637 0.70 12.34 -30.76
CA GLY A 637 -0.50 11.87 -31.45
C GLY A 637 -1.01 10.52 -30.95
N THR A 638 -0.66 10.13 -29.73
CA THR A 638 -1.04 8.84 -29.16
C THR A 638 -1.83 8.96 -27.85
N VAL A 639 -2.31 7.83 -27.36
CA VAL A 639 -2.98 7.71 -26.07
C VAL A 639 -2.12 8.28 -24.91
N GLU A 640 -0.79 8.29 -25.04
CA GLU A 640 0.12 8.80 -23.99
C GLU A 640 0.00 10.31 -23.79
N GLU A 641 -0.25 11.06 -24.86
CA GLU A 641 -0.51 12.50 -24.82
C GLU A 641 -1.79 12.82 -24.05
N ASN A 642 -2.86 12.10 -24.37
CA ASN A 642 -4.14 12.23 -23.68
C ASN A 642 -4.07 11.79 -22.20
N ILE A 643 -3.32 10.73 -21.91
CA ILE A 643 -3.05 10.30 -20.54
C ILE A 643 -2.32 11.41 -19.79
N ALA A 644 -1.28 12.00 -20.35
CA ALA A 644 -0.51 13.07 -19.72
C ALA A 644 -1.36 14.30 -19.39
N LEU A 645 -2.22 14.77 -20.30
CA LEU A 645 -3.12 15.90 -20.07
C LEU A 645 -4.24 15.58 -19.04
N THR A 646 -4.62 14.32 -18.93
CA THR A 646 -5.66 13.91 -17.98
C THR A 646 -5.10 13.77 -16.55
N THR A 647 -3.81 13.78 -16.41
CA THR A 647 -3.08 13.31 -15.21
C THR A 647 -2.99 14.28 -14.04
N GLY A 648 -3.50 15.49 -14.11
CA GLY A 648 -3.87 16.20 -12.88
C GLY A 648 -4.84 15.37 -12.02
N SER A 649 -5.32 14.22 -12.55
CA SER A 649 -6.23 13.27 -11.91
C SER A 649 -6.00 11.82 -12.38
N ARG A 650 -4.76 11.31 -12.36
CA ARG A 650 -4.41 9.91 -12.77
C ARG A 650 -5.26 8.86 -12.05
N GLU A 651 -5.56 9.07 -10.79
CA GLU A 651 -6.52 8.26 -10.03
C GLU A 651 -7.91 8.21 -10.67
N ARG A 652 -8.37 9.34 -11.20
CA ARG A 652 -9.64 9.42 -11.90
C ARG A 652 -9.62 8.66 -13.22
N VAL A 653 -8.47 8.53 -13.89
CA VAL A 653 -8.34 7.79 -15.16
C VAL A 653 -8.68 6.31 -14.96
N THR A 654 -8.01 5.65 -14.03
CA THR A 654 -8.26 4.21 -13.77
C THR A 654 -9.67 3.96 -13.25
N ARG A 655 -10.17 4.82 -12.35
CA ARG A 655 -11.53 4.74 -11.85
C ARG A 655 -12.56 4.92 -12.95
N LYS A 656 -12.37 5.90 -13.85
CA LYS A 656 -13.29 6.13 -14.99
C LYS A 656 -13.26 5.02 -16.04
N LEU A 657 -12.09 4.40 -16.27
CA LEU A 657 -11.97 3.27 -17.21
C LEU A 657 -12.64 2.00 -16.73
N LEU A 658 -12.70 1.79 -15.40
CA LEU A 658 -13.35 0.63 -14.79
C LEU A 658 -14.83 0.85 -14.47
N ASP A 659 -15.37 2.04 -14.71
CA ASP A 659 -16.79 2.37 -14.58
C ASP A 659 -17.56 1.86 -15.81
N GLU A 660 -18.53 0.95 -15.61
CA GLU A 660 -19.26 0.32 -16.71
C GLU A 660 -20.03 1.32 -17.59
N GLU A 661 -20.55 2.43 -17.02
CA GLU A 661 -21.30 3.45 -17.77
C GLU A 661 -20.38 4.51 -18.41
N ARG A 662 -19.25 4.84 -17.81
CA ARG A 662 -18.34 5.93 -18.21
C ARG A 662 -17.05 5.47 -18.86
N GLY A 663 -16.70 4.19 -18.71
CA GLY A 663 -15.42 3.64 -19.17
C GLY A 663 -15.26 3.70 -20.68
N VAL A 664 -16.27 3.33 -21.44
CA VAL A 664 -16.24 3.35 -22.91
C VAL A 664 -16.15 4.78 -23.46
N PRO A 665 -16.99 5.76 -23.06
CA PRO A 665 -16.84 7.14 -23.48
C PRO A 665 -15.50 7.76 -23.12
N PHE A 666 -14.97 7.45 -21.93
CA PHE A 666 -13.68 7.94 -21.49
C PHE A 666 -12.51 7.31 -22.26
N ALA A 667 -12.58 6.01 -22.55
CA ALA A 667 -11.59 5.34 -23.39
C ALA A 667 -11.57 5.92 -24.83
N LYS A 668 -12.72 6.23 -25.39
CA LYS A 668 -12.81 6.94 -26.69
C LYS A 668 -12.12 8.29 -26.63
N LYS A 669 -12.33 9.08 -25.56
CA LYS A 669 -11.63 10.35 -25.36
C LYS A 669 -10.11 10.14 -25.30
N LEU A 670 -9.62 9.09 -24.64
CA LEU A 670 -8.18 8.79 -24.57
C LEU A 670 -7.58 8.37 -25.93
N LEU A 671 -8.36 7.71 -26.79
CA LEU A 671 -7.92 7.29 -28.12
C LEU A 671 -7.96 8.43 -29.15
N THR A 672 -8.83 9.41 -28.96
CA THR A 672 -8.98 10.51 -29.93
C THR A 672 -7.75 11.43 -29.92
N PRO A 673 -7.03 11.61 -31.05
CA PRO A 673 -5.87 12.52 -31.11
C PRO A 673 -6.25 13.96 -30.76
N ILE A 674 -5.37 14.64 -30.04
CA ILE A 674 -5.56 16.05 -29.71
C ILE A 674 -5.41 16.87 -30.98
N LYS A 675 -6.48 17.53 -31.39
CA LYS A 675 -6.43 18.49 -32.51
C LYS A 675 -5.81 19.78 -32.01
N ARG A 676 -4.56 20.01 -32.31
CA ARG A 676 -3.91 21.31 -32.08
C ARG A 676 -4.34 22.26 -33.21
N ALA A 677 -4.68 23.49 -32.83
CA ALA A 677 -4.83 24.56 -33.80
C ALA A 677 -3.45 24.77 -34.45
N SER A 678 -3.42 24.62 -35.81
CA SER A 678 -2.22 24.81 -36.63
C SER A 678 -1.79 26.26 -36.62
#